data_09f71668b025fb60db98af55de38ac17
#
_entry.id   09f71668b025fb60db98af55de38ac17
#
_cell.length_a   1.000
_cell.length_b   1.000
_cell.length_c   1.000
_cell.angle_alpha   90.00
_cell.angle_beta   90.00
_cell.angle_gamma   90.00
#
_symmetry.space_group_name_H-M   'P 1'
#
loop_
_entity.id
_entity.type
_entity.pdbx_description
1 polymer ?
#
loop_
_entity_poly.entity_id
_entity_poly.type
_entity_poly.pdbx_seq_one_letter_code
_entity_poly.pdbx_strand_id
1 'polypeptide(L)'
;MAKTGIPREPKIYLSLFVLFLLLLFMMPRTGKFNYDYKKGSPWAYETLVAQVDFPVLKTSEQLQAEKDALGSSIVPYYKFSEDIARDALREAENVNYGQYSYMRPKVVQSLTDIYQRGVMADEASAREENFSSADEILFLQRDKRASKVPSSDIYTMSGARAKLLADLGRTFPDVRVDSVFRAIGLDETLQPNLLYDKETTDLVHAETVDYISPTQGFVNAGQLIVSKGEIVTAEIAQYLDSYKAEYEESLGYDGPRIFMWLGNGLISLALVLILFLSIFYTNPDIFKQMNKYVYLLFIFAVGSFAAFAFDRIDPSLLYLVPFSLTALYLLAFFRKRVVLPVYVISLLPLLIFAHNGVELFLLYLVSGVLTMFTFEFFSKGWLQFVRALISFGCMLLTFIGFRLVNDGSLLNDMWLMLYMFIGAFLTVAGYPLIYLFEKIFGLVSNSRLEELCDPNNKLLRILAQKAPGTFQHSLQVMNLADAAARSIDANVLLVRAGAMYHDIGKTANPQCFIENESLGAKYHEGLSPRESAQMIIRHVTDGLALAAKYQLPEVVSDFILTHHGTTCAAFFYNKYMNEGGDEANAGDFYYNGKTPWTREQAIVMICDTIEAASRTLKDNTPETFDKFVENIVAAKINAGQLDNADISLKDLSRIKSVLKSYLGQIYHDRIAYPKQER
;
A
#
# COMPACT_ATOMS: atom_id res chain seq x y z
N MET A 1 23.59 -31.66 4.30
CA MET A 1 23.62 -30.19 4.48
C MET A 1 24.87 -29.68 3.76
N ALA A 2 24.71 -29.15 2.55
CA ALA A 2 25.81 -28.47 1.88
C ALA A 2 26.18 -27.26 2.78
N LYS A 3 27.49 -27.06 3.00
CA LYS A 3 28.01 -25.89 3.70
C LYS A 3 27.74 -24.64 2.81
N THR A 4 26.52 -24.13 2.86
CA THR A 4 26.22 -22.83 2.30
C THR A 4 26.88 -21.81 3.23
N GLY A 5 28.02 -21.29 2.80
CA GLY A 5 28.70 -20.20 3.53
C GLY A 5 27.82 -18.96 3.57
N ILE A 6 28.07 -18.11 4.56
CA ILE A 6 27.43 -16.79 4.66
C ILE A 6 27.61 -16.05 3.32
N PRO A 7 26.58 -15.39 2.77
CA PRO A 7 26.67 -14.67 1.51
C PRO A 7 27.82 -13.66 1.56
N ARG A 8 28.67 -13.61 0.52
CA ARG A 8 29.86 -12.74 0.48
C ARG A 8 29.63 -11.43 -0.29
N GLU A 9 28.47 -11.27 -0.92
CA GLU A 9 28.20 -10.08 -1.73
C GLU A 9 27.90 -8.86 -0.87
N PRO A 10 28.68 -7.77 -0.99
CA PRO A 10 28.51 -6.56 -0.18
C PRO A 10 27.15 -5.87 -0.39
N LYS A 11 26.54 -6.05 -1.56
CA LYS A 11 25.20 -5.53 -1.89
C LYS A 11 24.10 -6.06 -0.95
N ILE A 12 24.23 -7.30 -0.47
CA ILE A 12 23.27 -7.92 0.46
C ILE A 12 23.30 -7.19 1.80
N TYR A 13 24.50 -6.95 2.33
CA TYR A 13 24.66 -6.25 3.62
C TYR A 13 24.27 -4.79 3.54
N LEU A 14 24.56 -4.12 2.42
CA LEU A 14 24.14 -2.75 2.18
C LEU A 14 22.60 -2.63 2.17
N SER A 15 21.91 -3.53 1.50
CA SER A 15 20.44 -3.52 1.45
C SER A 15 19.81 -3.81 2.81
N LEU A 16 20.40 -4.72 3.62
CA LEU A 16 19.96 -4.96 5.00
C LEU A 16 20.20 -3.74 5.89
N PHE A 17 21.31 -3.03 5.68
CA PHE A 17 21.60 -1.80 6.41
C PHE A 17 20.60 -0.69 6.05
N VAL A 18 20.24 -0.55 4.77
CA VAL A 18 19.20 0.40 4.34
C VAL A 18 17.85 0.04 4.97
N LEU A 19 17.48 -1.24 4.98
CA LEU A 19 16.26 -1.71 5.64
C LEU A 19 16.28 -1.42 7.14
N PHE A 20 17.42 -1.65 7.80
CA PHE A 20 17.61 -1.32 9.21
C PHE A 20 17.38 0.17 9.49
N LEU A 21 17.97 1.06 8.68
CA LEU A 21 17.79 2.51 8.83
C LEU A 21 16.33 2.93 8.61
N LEU A 22 15.65 2.32 7.64
CA LEU A 22 14.23 2.58 7.37
C LEU A 22 13.37 2.18 8.57
N LEU A 23 13.57 0.99 9.14
CA LEU A 23 12.86 0.53 10.33
C LEU A 23 13.16 1.42 11.54
N LEU A 24 14.44 1.78 11.76
CA LEU A 24 14.86 2.64 12.86
C LEU A 24 14.18 4.02 12.77
N PHE A 25 14.02 4.57 11.55
CA PHE A 25 13.31 5.82 11.33
C PHE A 25 11.83 5.72 11.71
N MET A 26 11.21 4.58 11.45
CA MET A 26 9.80 4.31 11.74
C MET A 26 9.52 3.99 13.21
N MET A 27 10.55 3.62 14.00
CA MET A 27 10.37 3.25 15.41
C MET A 27 9.72 4.37 16.24
N PRO A 28 8.81 4.01 17.16
CA PRO A 28 8.16 4.99 18.02
C PRO A 28 9.20 5.73 18.86
N ARG A 29 9.02 7.05 18.97
CA ARG A 29 9.91 7.94 19.74
C ARG A 29 9.32 8.32 21.08
N THR A 30 8.09 7.91 21.31
CA THR A 30 7.31 8.17 22.53
C THR A 30 6.77 6.85 23.08
N GLY A 31 6.53 6.76 24.38
CA GLY A 31 5.87 5.62 25.00
C GLY A 31 4.43 5.49 24.53
N LYS A 32 3.94 4.26 24.41
CA LYS A 32 2.51 4.03 24.16
C LYS A 32 1.76 4.12 25.49
N PHE A 33 0.65 4.85 25.50
CA PHE A 33 -0.30 4.79 26.59
C PHE A 33 -1.04 3.45 26.51
N ASN A 34 -0.69 2.52 27.40
CA ASN A 34 -1.12 1.12 27.29
C ASN A 34 -2.42 0.79 28.02
N TYR A 35 -3.21 1.79 28.38
CA TYR A 35 -4.48 1.60 29.09
C TYR A 35 -5.65 1.78 28.10
N ASP A 36 -6.51 0.76 28.04
CA ASP A 36 -7.78 0.83 27.30
C ASP A 36 -8.92 1.01 28.30
N TYR A 37 -9.76 2.03 28.13
CA TYR A 37 -10.82 2.37 29.05
C TYR A 37 -12.05 2.87 28.31
N LYS A 38 -13.20 2.66 28.94
CA LYS A 38 -14.48 3.08 28.40
C LYS A 38 -15.28 3.78 29.50
N LYS A 39 -15.85 4.93 29.17
CA LYS A 39 -16.75 5.67 30.06
C LYS A 39 -17.91 4.77 30.53
N GLY A 40 -18.12 4.74 31.84
CA GLY A 40 -19.14 3.90 32.50
C GLY A 40 -18.69 2.48 32.84
N SER A 41 -17.48 2.06 32.44
CA SER A 41 -16.89 0.76 32.81
C SER A 41 -15.97 0.86 34.00
N PRO A 42 -15.77 -0.22 34.78
CA PRO A 42 -14.77 -0.22 35.84
C PRO A 42 -13.35 -0.21 35.28
N TRP A 43 -12.44 0.53 35.94
CA TRP A 43 -11.02 0.54 35.60
C TRP A 43 -10.38 -0.82 35.88
N ALA A 44 -9.92 -1.51 34.85
CA ALA A 44 -9.44 -2.88 34.95
C ALA A 44 -7.97 -3.01 35.35
N TYR A 45 -7.23 -1.92 35.38
CA TYR A 45 -5.79 -1.90 35.63
C TYR A 45 -5.48 -1.51 37.10
N GLU A 46 -4.19 -1.52 37.45
CA GLU A 46 -3.74 -1.02 38.76
C GLU A 46 -4.09 0.48 38.91
N THR A 47 -4.11 0.95 40.16
CA THR A 47 -4.37 2.36 40.48
C THR A 47 -3.41 3.28 39.73
N LEU A 48 -3.95 4.21 38.95
CA LEU A 48 -3.19 5.14 38.13
C LEU A 48 -3.02 6.48 38.82
N VAL A 49 -1.78 6.89 38.98
CA VAL A 49 -1.36 8.17 39.57
C VAL A 49 -0.63 8.96 38.48
N ALA A 50 -0.86 10.25 38.41
CA ALA A 50 -0.17 11.14 37.51
C ALA A 50 1.35 11.13 37.79
N GLN A 51 2.15 10.85 36.77
CA GLN A 51 3.62 10.86 36.92
C GLN A 51 4.21 12.25 36.67
N VAL A 52 3.47 13.12 35.99
CA VAL A 52 3.84 14.51 35.70
C VAL A 52 2.63 15.41 35.86
N ASP A 53 2.90 16.72 35.96
CA ASP A 53 1.89 17.75 35.88
C ASP A 53 1.35 17.82 34.45
N PHE A 54 0.03 17.82 34.29
CA PHE A 54 -0.56 17.97 32.98
C PHE A 54 -1.82 18.86 32.98
N PRO A 55 -2.06 19.64 31.91
CA PRO A 55 -3.28 20.40 31.79
C PRO A 55 -4.45 19.51 31.41
N VAL A 56 -5.60 19.77 32.01
CA VAL A 56 -6.83 19.06 31.66
C VAL A 56 -7.43 19.66 30.41
N LEU A 57 -7.50 18.88 29.34
CA LEU A 57 -8.10 19.28 28.07
C LEU A 57 -9.62 19.40 28.20
N LYS A 58 -10.20 20.45 27.67
CA LYS A 58 -11.66 20.58 27.58
C LYS A 58 -12.20 19.61 26.54
N THR A 59 -13.38 19.06 26.81
CA THR A 59 -14.11 18.28 25.79
C THR A 59 -14.57 19.16 24.65
N SER A 60 -14.81 18.57 23.48
CA SER A 60 -15.34 19.28 22.33
C SER A 60 -16.67 19.99 22.64
N GLU A 61 -17.50 19.39 23.50
CA GLU A 61 -18.78 19.97 23.95
C GLU A 61 -18.55 21.20 24.84
N GLN A 62 -17.60 21.15 25.78
CA GLN A 62 -17.25 22.28 26.64
C GLN A 62 -16.67 23.43 25.83
N LEU A 63 -15.79 23.12 24.87
CA LEU A 63 -15.19 24.12 24.00
C LEU A 63 -16.24 24.81 23.11
N GLN A 64 -17.17 24.02 22.58
CA GLN A 64 -18.25 24.55 21.76
C GLN A 64 -19.23 25.39 22.57
N ALA A 65 -19.58 24.94 23.77
CA ALA A 65 -20.45 25.71 24.67
C ALA A 65 -19.82 27.07 25.07
N GLU A 66 -18.51 27.13 25.32
CA GLU A 66 -17.81 28.39 25.56
C GLU A 66 -17.78 29.29 24.30
N LYS A 67 -17.58 28.72 23.12
CA LYS A 67 -17.65 29.47 21.86
C LYS A 67 -19.04 30.06 21.63
N ASP A 68 -20.08 29.27 21.86
CA ASP A 68 -21.46 29.72 21.72
C ASP A 68 -21.84 30.77 22.77
N ALA A 69 -21.37 30.63 24.02
CA ALA A 69 -21.57 31.61 25.07
C ALA A 69 -20.89 32.97 24.75
N LEU A 70 -19.67 32.91 24.21
CA LEU A 70 -18.97 34.14 23.74
C LEU A 70 -19.68 34.74 22.55
N GLY A 71 -20.16 33.92 21.60
CA GLY A 71 -20.92 34.43 20.44
C GLY A 71 -22.17 35.22 20.83
N SER A 72 -22.80 34.84 21.96
CA SER A 72 -23.97 35.58 22.49
C SER A 72 -23.63 36.89 23.25
N SER A 73 -22.37 37.11 23.58
CA SER A 73 -21.89 38.28 24.36
C SER A 73 -21.08 39.29 23.55
N ILE A 74 -21.19 39.27 22.22
CA ILE A 74 -20.44 40.16 21.35
C ILE A 74 -20.88 41.61 21.53
N VAL A 75 -19.95 42.47 21.85
CA VAL A 75 -20.16 43.92 21.89
C VAL A 75 -19.92 44.50 20.50
N PRO A 76 -20.96 45.12 19.86
CA PRO A 76 -20.83 45.62 18.50
C PRO A 76 -19.98 46.91 18.43
N TYR A 77 -19.24 47.01 17.32
CA TYR A 77 -18.47 48.23 16.99
C TYR A 77 -19.21 49.11 16.02
N TYR A 78 -19.27 50.40 16.32
CA TYR A 78 -19.86 51.44 15.47
C TYR A 78 -18.82 52.49 15.13
N LYS A 79 -18.73 52.89 13.86
CA LYS A 79 -17.93 54.01 13.39
C LYS A 79 -18.76 55.29 13.47
N PHE A 80 -18.21 56.31 14.11
CA PHE A 80 -18.78 57.63 14.16
C PHE A 80 -18.36 58.41 12.90
N SER A 81 -19.34 58.80 12.07
CA SER A 81 -19.11 59.61 10.87
C SER A 81 -19.35 61.09 11.15
N GLU A 82 -18.28 61.86 11.20
CA GLU A 82 -18.37 63.34 11.28
C GLU A 82 -18.88 63.94 10.00
N ASP A 83 -18.63 63.29 8.85
CA ASP A 83 -19.06 63.78 7.55
C ASP A 83 -20.59 63.82 7.44
N ILE A 84 -21.23 62.69 7.82
CA ILE A 84 -22.70 62.55 7.84
C ILE A 84 -23.30 63.65 8.77
N ALA A 85 -22.74 63.81 9.96
CA ALA A 85 -23.18 64.82 10.89
C ALA A 85 -23.04 66.23 10.31
N ARG A 86 -21.91 66.50 9.67
CA ARG A 86 -21.65 67.82 9.03
C ARG A 86 -22.58 68.09 7.85
N ASP A 87 -22.82 67.10 7.02
CA ASP A 87 -23.69 67.19 5.85
C ASP A 87 -25.16 67.43 6.29
N ALA A 88 -25.65 66.72 7.29
CA ALA A 88 -26.98 66.92 7.87
C ALA A 88 -27.15 68.28 8.49
N LEU A 89 -26.12 68.79 9.19
CA LEU A 89 -26.14 70.12 9.72
C LEU A 89 -26.17 71.19 8.59
N ARG A 90 -25.39 71.02 7.54
CA ARG A 90 -25.40 71.90 6.37
C ARG A 90 -26.75 71.91 5.63
N GLU A 91 -27.32 70.73 5.47
CA GLU A 91 -28.68 70.62 4.90
C GLU A 91 -29.68 71.32 5.75
N ALA A 92 -29.65 71.13 7.09
CA ALA A 92 -30.54 71.87 8.02
C ALA A 92 -30.33 73.37 7.99
N GLU A 93 -29.11 73.91 7.78
CA GLU A 93 -28.80 75.29 7.59
C GLU A 93 -29.36 75.82 6.29
N ASN A 94 -29.34 75.07 5.19
CA ASN A 94 -29.70 75.52 3.84
C ASN A 94 -31.19 75.31 3.50
N VAL A 95 -31.94 74.60 4.32
CA VAL A 95 -33.37 74.41 4.13
C VAL A 95 -34.05 75.81 4.10
N ASN A 96 -35.06 75.94 3.23
CA ASN A 96 -35.85 77.19 3.17
C ASN A 96 -36.89 77.19 4.27
N TYR A 97 -36.60 77.89 5.38
CA TYR A 97 -37.51 78.04 6.53
C TYR A 97 -38.68 78.98 6.30
N GLY A 98 -38.67 79.73 5.19
CA GLY A 98 -39.71 80.75 4.91
C GLY A 98 -39.94 81.67 6.09
N GLN A 99 -41.20 81.81 6.54
CA GLN A 99 -41.60 82.64 7.69
C GLN A 99 -41.05 82.17 9.05
N TYR A 100 -40.49 80.93 9.12
CA TYR A 100 -39.95 80.33 10.33
C TYR A 100 -38.43 80.48 10.42
N SER A 101 -37.77 81.30 9.65
CA SER A 101 -36.29 81.50 9.62
C SER A 101 -35.68 81.80 10.98
N TYR A 102 -36.42 82.36 11.92
CA TYR A 102 -35.98 82.57 13.31
C TYR A 102 -35.72 81.28 14.09
N MET A 103 -36.28 80.16 13.69
CA MET A 103 -36.06 78.87 14.31
C MET A 103 -34.72 78.23 13.92
N ARG A 104 -34.13 78.59 12.77
CA ARG A 104 -32.90 77.99 12.21
C ARG A 104 -31.75 77.87 13.23
N PRO A 105 -31.34 78.90 13.97
CA PRO A 105 -30.21 78.72 14.90
C PRO A 105 -30.46 77.73 15.99
N LYS A 106 -31.69 77.57 16.47
CA LYS A 106 -32.06 76.62 17.50
C LYS A 106 -32.14 75.20 16.97
N VAL A 107 -32.63 75.05 15.73
CA VAL A 107 -32.61 73.71 15.01
C VAL A 107 -31.19 73.22 14.87
N VAL A 108 -30.29 74.07 14.34
CA VAL A 108 -28.88 73.69 14.13
C VAL A 108 -28.21 73.43 15.45
N GLN A 109 -28.44 74.22 16.51
CA GLN A 109 -27.90 73.93 17.84
C GLN A 109 -28.37 72.58 18.38
N SER A 110 -29.67 72.28 18.35
CA SER A 110 -30.24 71.03 18.85
C SER A 110 -29.77 69.85 18.04
N LEU A 111 -29.64 69.94 16.73
CA LEU A 111 -29.08 68.89 15.87
C LEU A 111 -27.59 68.72 16.18
N THR A 112 -26.81 69.75 16.43
CA THR A 112 -25.40 69.62 16.82
C THR A 112 -25.26 68.82 18.12
N ASP A 113 -26.09 69.12 19.13
CA ASP A 113 -26.09 68.36 20.42
C ASP A 113 -26.47 66.89 20.24
N ILE A 114 -27.43 66.65 19.35
CA ILE A 114 -27.89 65.24 19.04
C ILE A 114 -26.79 64.48 18.32
N TYR A 115 -26.20 65.04 17.26
CA TYR A 115 -25.14 64.39 16.48
C TYR A 115 -23.85 64.25 17.24
N GLN A 116 -23.52 65.07 18.21
CA GLN A 116 -22.36 64.89 19.10
C GLN A 116 -22.47 63.68 19.96
N ARG A 117 -23.67 63.27 20.38
CA ARG A 117 -23.90 62.02 21.10
C ARG A 117 -23.90 60.82 20.18
N GLY A 118 -24.34 60.95 18.95
CA GLY A 118 -24.48 59.94 17.92
C GLY A 118 -25.93 59.50 17.73
N VAL A 119 -26.27 59.27 16.48
CA VAL A 119 -27.58 58.81 16.02
C VAL A 119 -27.39 57.48 15.27
N MET A 120 -28.02 56.44 15.74
CA MET A 120 -28.03 55.11 15.12
C MET A 120 -29.35 54.87 14.37
N ALA A 121 -29.35 53.98 13.41
CA ALA A 121 -30.56 53.58 12.70
C ALA A 121 -31.57 52.95 13.68
N ASP A 122 -32.88 53.06 13.38
CA ASP A 122 -33.93 52.43 14.20
C ASP A 122 -33.82 50.90 14.10
N GLU A 123 -34.21 50.22 15.16
CA GLU A 123 -34.03 48.76 15.37
C GLU A 123 -34.52 47.84 14.24
N ALA A 124 -35.52 48.29 13.45
CA ALA A 124 -36.05 47.50 12.33
C ALA A 124 -35.07 47.33 11.16
N SER A 125 -34.07 48.21 11.03
CA SER A 125 -33.04 48.17 9.98
C SER A 125 -31.66 47.66 10.46
N ALA A 126 -31.47 47.54 11.77
CA ALA A 126 -30.19 47.16 12.38
C ALA A 126 -30.12 45.71 12.88
N ARG A 127 -31.25 45.00 12.86
CA ARG A 127 -31.31 43.59 13.31
C ARG A 127 -31.18 42.57 12.17
N GLU A 128 -30.06 42.55 11.56
CA GLU A 128 -29.51 41.25 11.11
C GLU A 128 -28.57 40.76 12.21
N GLU A 129 -29.04 39.72 12.93
CA GLU A 129 -28.29 38.87 13.88
C GLU A 129 -28.07 39.38 15.32
N ASN A 130 -28.92 38.95 16.21
CA ASN A 130 -28.64 38.62 17.63
C ASN A 130 -28.32 39.76 18.63
N PHE A 131 -29.08 40.86 18.68
CA PHE A 131 -29.05 41.75 19.84
C PHE A 131 -30.38 41.76 20.54
N SER A 132 -30.43 41.28 21.79
CA SER A 132 -31.57 41.46 22.66
C SER A 132 -31.13 42.20 23.93
N SER A 133 -31.89 43.27 24.23
CA SER A 133 -32.15 43.89 25.49
C SER A 133 -31.38 45.14 25.98
N ALA A 134 -31.98 45.83 26.90
CA ALA A 134 -31.85 47.22 27.29
C ALA A 134 -30.54 47.64 28.02
N ASP A 135 -29.61 46.73 28.26
CA ASP A 135 -28.34 47.02 28.98
C ASP A 135 -27.10 46.90 28.09
N GLU A 136 -27.24 47.10 26.79
CA GLU A 136 -26.16 46.85 25.85
C GLU A 136 -25.13 47.99 25.83
N ILE A 137 -23.89 47.57 26.03
CA ILE A 137 -22.71 48.42 25.83
C ILE A 137 -22.30 48.24 24.36
N LEU A 138 -21.96 49.35 23.69
CA LEU A 138 -21.38 49.29 22.35
C LEU A 138 -20.02 49.99 22.32
N PHE A 139 -19.19 49.63 21.36
CA PHE A 139 -17.94 50.33 21.10
C PHE A 139 -18.14 51.40 20.03
N LEU A 140 -17.91 52.68 20.44
CA LEU A 140 -17.95 53.79 19.53
C LEU A 140 -16.53 54.17 19.10
N GLN A 141 -16.24 54.03 17.80
CA GLN A 141 -14.95 54.36 17.22
C GLN A 141 -14.96 55.78 16.66
N ARG A 142 -14.17 56.69 17.28
CA ARG A 142 -13.87 58.05 16.80
C ARG A 142 -12.35 58.16 16.62
N ASP A 143 -11.88 58.66 15.51
CA ASP A 143 -10.44 58.92 15.26
C ASP A 143 -9.51 57.75 15.65
N LYS A 144 -9.86 56.55 15.26
CA LYS A 144 -9.11 55.32 15.59
C LYS A 144 -9.07 54.95 17.08
N ARG A 145 -9.89 55.59 17.94
CA ARG A 145 -10.05 55.22 19.34
C ARG A 145 -11.44 54.64 19.56
N ALA A 146 -11.52 53.49 20.17
CA ALA A 146 -12.80 52.90 20.56
C ALA A 146 -13.05 53.15 22.04
N SER A 147 -14.24 53.60 22.39
CA SER A 147 -14.71 53.77 23.77
C SER A 147 -15.99 53.00 24.00
N LYS A 148 -16.14 52.40 25.19
CA LYS A 148 -17.38 51.76 25.60
C LYS A 148 -18.42 52.84 25.93
N VAL A 149 -19.60 52.76 25.32
CA VAL A 149 -20.70 53.70 25.53
C VAL A 149 -21.97 52.91 25.77
N PRO A 150 -22.77 53.21 26.82
CA PRO A 150 -24.07 52.59 27.00
C PRO A 150 -25.02 53.00 25.84
N SER A 151 -25.82 52.05 25.37
CA SER A 151 -26.80 52.32 24.29
C SER A 151 -27.79 53.41 24.68
N SER A 152 -28.08 53.58 26.01
CA SER A 152 -28.92 54.67 26.56
C SER A 152 -28.39 56.07 26.29
N ASP A 153 -27.10 56.27 26.06
CA ASP A 153 -26.48 57.59 25.84
C ASP A 153 -26.49 57.99 24.37
N ILE A 154 -26.99 57.14 23.49
CA ILE A 154 -27.05 57.32 22.06
C ILE A 154 -28.50 57.48 21.62
N TYR A 155 -28.76 58.28 20.60
CA TYR A 155 -30.10 58.39 20.04
C TYR A 155 -30.34 57.40 18.92
N THR A 156 -31.52 56.77 18.88
CA THR A 156 -32.06 56.13 17.66
C THR A 156 -32.57 57.25 16.74
N MET A 157 -32.80 56.95 15.46
CA MET A 157 -33.39 57.92 14.54
C MET A 157 -34.71 58.51 15.06
N SER A 158 -35.60 57.65 15.51
CA SER A 158 -36.87 58.03 16.15
C SER A 158 -36.67 58.83 17.45
N GLY A 159 -35.69 58.42 18.28
CA GLY A 159 -35.33 59.13 19.51
C GLY A 159 -34.72 60.51 19.25
N ALA A 160 -33.85 60.61 18.27
CA ALA A 160 -33.26 61.91 17.82
C ALA A 160 -34.32 62.87 17.33
N ARG A 161 -35.25 62.39 16.51
CA ARG A 161 -36.41 63.19 16.06
C ARG A 161 -37.30 63.60 17.22
N ALA A 162 -37.67 62.77 18.12
CA ALA A 162 -38.47 63.07 19.30
C ALA A 162 -37.78 64.08 20.19
N LYS A 163 -36.46 63.95 20.41
CA LYS A 163 -35.65 64.92 21.17
C LYS A 163 -35.63 66.32 20.51
N LEU A 164 -35.41 66.36 19.22
CA LEU A 164 -35.37 67.63 18.44
C LEU A 164 -36.72 68.34 18.51
N LEU A 165 -37.83 67.63 18.30
CA LEU A 165 -39.18 68.22 18.41
C LEU A 165 -39.49 68.67 19.83
N ALA A 166 -39.08 67.98 20.86
CA ALA A 166 -39.27 68.39 22.25
C ALA A 166 -38.48 69.61 22.61
N ASP A 167 -37.20 69.72 22.15
CA ASP A 167 -36.36 70.88 22.44
C ASP A 167 -36.88 72.19 21.72
N LEU A 168 -37.34 72.04 20.50
CA LEU A 168 -37.92 73.08 19.73
C LEU A 168 -39.31 73.46 20.26
N GLY A 169 -40.16 72.54 20.67
CA GLY A 169 -41.47 72.76 21.30
C GLY A 169 -41.38 73.54 22.61
N ARG A 170 -40.30 73.28 23.41
CA ARG A 170 -40.01 74.04 24.61
C ARG A 170 -39.60 75.50 24.31
N THR A 171 -38.87 75.71 23.20
CA THR A 171 -38.37 77.01 22.84
C THR A 171 -39.43 77.89 22.09
N PHE A 172 -40.31 77.22 21.36
CA PHE A 172 -41.35 77.86 20.53
C PHE A 172 -42.73 77.23 20.80
N PRO A 173 -43.37 77.50 21.99
CA PRO A 173 -44.58 76.83 22.43
C PRO A 173 -45.83 77.18 21.55
N ASP A 174 -45.80 78.33 20.86
CA ASP A 174 -46.87 78.76 20.00
C ASP A 174 -46.83 78.20 18.58
N VAL A 175 -45.81 77.37 18.25
CA VAL A 175 -45.64 76.83 16.94
C VAL A 175 -45.88 75.32 16.96
N ARG A 176 -46.66 74.80 16.00
CA ARG A 176 -46.79 73.38 15.79
C ARG A 176 -45.52 72.85 15.07
N VAL A 177 -44.46 72.59 15.85
CA VAL A 177 -43.11 72.27 15.34
C VAL A 177 -43.14 71.06 14.41
N ASP A 178 -43.88 70.03 14.73
CA ASP A 178 -43.96 68.81 13.89
C ASP A 178 -44.55 69.09 12.49
N SER A 179 -45.57 69.98 12.42
CA SER A 179 -46.18 70.38 11.13
C SER A 179 -45.23 71.25 10.30
N VAL A 180 -44.44 72.08 10.94
CA VAL A 180 -43.43 72.91 10.30
C VAL A 180 -42.30 72.10 9.76
N PHE A 181 -41.82 71.11 10.55
CA PHE A 181 -40.74 70.15 10.16
C PHE A 181 -41.10 69.39 8.90
N ARG A 182 -42.30 68.85 8.81
CA ARG A 182 -42.75 68.14 7.61
C ARG A 182 -42.92 69.13 6.41
N ALA A 183 -43.41 70.31 6.64
CA ALA A 183 -43.62 71.29 5.56
C ALA A 183 -42.32 71.78 4.91
N ILE A 184 -41.25 71.91 5.68
CA ILE A 184 -39.92 72.33 5.20
C ILE A 184 -38.99 71.17 4.82
N GLY A 185 -39.41 69.88 4.96
CA GLY A 185 -38.61 68.69 4.57
C GLY A 185 -37.43 68.40 5.52
N LEU A 186 -37.45 68.90 6.76
CA LEU A 186 -36.35 68.73 7.71
C LEU A 186 -36.30 67.34 8.26
N ASP A 187 -37.37 66.51 8.16
CA ASP A 187 -37.40 65.10 8.50
C ASP A 187 -36.45 64.26 7.62
N GLU A 188 -36.22 64.69 6.39
CA GLU A 188 -35.37 64.01 5.42
C GLU A 188 -33.88 64.27 5.64
N THR A 189 -33.53 65.29 6.41
CA THR A 189 -32.11 65.67 6.70
C THR A 189 -31.52 64.90 7.84
N LEU A 190 -32.35 64.18 8.66
CA LEU A 190 -31.88 63.31 9.72
C LEU A 190 -31.36 62.01 9.12
N GLN A 191 -30.09 61.73 9.31
CA GLN A 191 -29.42 60.48 8.89
C GLN A 191 -28.61 59.89 10.06
N PRO A 192 -28.49 58.58 10.16
CA PRO A 192 -27.70 57.96 11.20
C PRO A 192 -26.20 58.23 10.95
N ASN A 193 -25.50 58.81 11.93
CA ASN A 193 -24.05 59.04 11.86
C ASN A 193 -23.22 57.98 12.63
N LEU A 194 -23.90 56.99 13.23
CA LEU A 194 -23.28 55.77 13.77
C LEU A 194 -23.52 54.65 12.82
N LEU A 195 -22.44 54.21 12.14
CA LEU A 195 -22.47 53.13 11.17
C LEU A 195 -21.93 51.86 11.82
N TYR A 196 -22.68 50.77 11.74
CA TYR A 196 -22.22 49.46 12.22
C TYR A 196 -20.98 48.99 11.46
N ASP A 197 -19.88 48.71 12.19
CA ASP A 197 -18.63 48.20 11.63
C ASP A 197 -18.58 46.68 11.77
N LYS A 198 -19.17 46.01 10.78
CA LYS A 198 -19.20 44.57 10.72
C LYS A 198 -17.78 43.97 10.70
N GLU A 199 -16.89 44.54 9.90
CA GLU A 199 -15.53 44.03 9.73
C GLU A 199 -14.74 44.01 11.07
N THR A 200 -14.77 45.12 11.80
CA THR A 200 -14.11 45.21 13.11
C THR A 200 -14.79 44.32 14.15
N THR A 201 -16.13 44.24 14.13
CA THR A 201 -16.88 43.38 15.07
C THR A 201 -16.54 41.91 14.83
N ASP A 202 -16.56 41.46 13.58
CA ASP A 202 -16.25 40.05 13.20
C ASP A 202 -14.76 39.72 13.50
N LEU A 203 -13.83 40.65 13.23
CA LEU A 203 -12.41 40.46 13.51
C LEU A 203 -12.15 40.29 15.01
N VAL A 204 -12.70 41.17 15.86
CA VAL A 204 -12.53 41.08 17.31
C VAL A 204 -13.20 39.84 17.87
N HIS A 205 -14.34 39.41 17.29
CA HIS A 205 -14.98 38.16 17.65
C HIS A 205 -14.09 36.99 17.34
N ALA A 206 -13.56 36.92 16.11
CA ALA A 206 -12.66 35.81 15.72
C ALA A 206 -11.42 35.75 16.62
N GLU A 207 -10.77 36.89 16.89
CA GLU A 207 -9.64 36.93 17.83
C GLU A 207 -10.04 36.48 19.23
N THR A 208 -11.22 36.87 19.73
CA THR A 208 -11.68 36.44 21.08
C THR A 208 -11.96 34.96 21.15
N VAL A 209 -12.48 34.35 20.08
CA VAL A 209 -12.69 32.89 19.97
C VAL A 209 -11.36 32.15 19.92
N ASP A 210 -10.36 32.67 19.22
CA ASP A 210 -9.02 32.07 19.14
C ASP A 210 -8.27 32.12 20.48
N TYR A 211 -8.60 33.05 21.37
CA TYR A 211 -8.04 33.12 22.73
C TYR A 211 -8.68 32.17 23.73
N ILE A 212 -9.70 31.37 23.34
CA ILE A 212 -10.27 30.36 24.25
C ILE A 212 -9.21 29.30 24.53
N SER A 213 -8.82 29.16 25.79
CA SER A 213 -7.89 28.10 26.20
C SER A 213 -8.50 26.72 25.94
N PRO A 214 -7.77 25.83 25.25
CA PRO A 214 -8.21 24.43 25.08
C PRO A 214 -8.15 23.63 26.37
N THR A 215 -7.64 24.19 27.47
CA THR A 215 -7.42 23.52 28.76
C THR A 215 -8.22 24.17 29.87
N GLN A 216 -8.56 23.34 30.87
CA GLN A 216 -9.20 23.77 32.12
C GLN A 216 -8.52 23.13 33.34
N GLY A 217 -7.82 23.90 34.12
CA GLY A 217 -7.14 23.40 35.35
C GLY A 217 -5.92 22.51 35.04
N PHE A 218 -5.35 21.96 36.10
CA PHE A 218 -4.16 21.10 36.07
C PHE A 218 -4.31 19.94 37.04
N VAL A 219 -3.76 18.79 36.66
CA VAL A 219 -3.53 17.64 37.54
C VAL A 219 -2.05 17.59 37.85
N ASN A 220 -1.69 17.58 39.16
CA ASN A 220 -0.29 17.59 39.57
C ASN A 220 0.29 16.17 39.63
N ALA A 221 1.58 16.04 39.45
CA ALA A 221 2.31 14.80 39.67
C ALA A 221 2.06 14.26 41.08
N GLY A 222 1.84 12.95 41.17
CA GLY A 222 1.45 12.30 42.41
C GLY A 222 -0.05 12.32 42.73
N GLN A 223 -0.87 13.02 41.98
CA GLN A 223 -2.32 13.04 42.13
C GLN A 223 -2.94 11.76 41.57
N LEU A 224 -3.90 11.19 42.29
CA LEU A 224 -4.67 10.03 41.85
C LEU A 224 -5.57 10.41 40.66
N ILE A 225 -5.49 9.64 39.57
CA ILE A 225 -6.35 9.78 38.41
C ILE A 225 -7.54 8.82 38.51
N VAL A 226 -7.28 7.54 38.79
CA VAL A 226 -8.30 6.50 38.91
C VAL A 226 -7.79 5.32 39.73
N SER A 227 -8.63 4.76 40.60
CA SER A 227 -8.31 3.57 41.41
C SER A 227 -8.72 2.29 40.69
N LYS A 228 -8.05 1.18 41.01
CA LYS A 228 -8.43 -0.15 40.51
C LYS A 228 -9.89 -0.49 40.88
N GLY A 229 -10.70 -0.84 39.88
CA GLY A 229 -12.12 -1.18 40.04
C GLY A 229 -13.07 0.02 40.12
N GLU A 230 -12.57 1.27 40.09
CA GLU A 230 -13.36 2.49 40.09
C GLU A 230 -14.05 2.68 38.75
N ILE A 231 -15.31 3.15 38.75
CA ILE A 231 -16.05 3.40 37.50
C ILE A 231 -15.47 4.65 36.81
N VAL A 232 -15.10 4.52 35.56
CA VAL A 232 -14.61 5.63 34.75
C VAL A 232 -15.77 6.60 34.47
N THR A 233 -15.88 7.64 35.31
CA THR A 233 -16.85 8.73 35.12
C THR A 233 -16.46 9.61 33.90
N ALA A 234 -17.31 10.56 33.53
CA ALA A 234 -16.99 11.53 32.50
C ALA A 234 -15.74 12.38 32.84
N GLU A 235 -15.60 12.74 34.12
CA GLU A 235 -14.47 13.51 34.62
C GLU A 235 -13.18 12.69 34.62
N ILE A 236 -13.23 11.44 35.12
CA ILE A 236 -12.09 10.52 35.06
C ILE A 236 -11.67 10.24 33.62
N ALA A 237 -12.63 10.06 32.72
CA ALA A 237 -12.33 9.88 31.28
C ALA A 237 -11.60 11.11 30.72
N GLN A 238 -12.05 12.30 31.06
CA GLN A 238 -11.40 13.55 30.65
C GLN A 238 -9.96 13.67 31.18
N TYR A 239 -9.73 13.28 32.44
CA TYR A 239 -8.38 13.22 33.04
C TYR A 239 -7.51 12.18 32.32
N LEU A 240 -8.06 11.00 32.04
CA LEU A 240 -7.35 9.95 31.29
C LEU A 240 -7.01 10.36 29.85
N ASP A 241 -7.94 11.00 29.16
CA ASP A 241 -7.70 11.51 27.80
C ASP A 241 -6.63 12.61 27.80
N SER A 242 -6.67 13.52 28.79
CA SER A 242 -5.69 14.58 28.96
C SER A 242 -4.31 14.03 29.32
N TYR A 243 -4.27 13.06 30.26
CA TYR A 243 -3.04 12.39 30.63
C TYR A 243 -2.46 11.56 29.49
N LYS A 244 -3.31 10.91 28.69
CA LYS A 244 -2.89 10.20 27.49
C LYS A 244 -2.23 11.14 26.48
N ALA A 245 -2.82 12.29 26.21
CA ALA A 245 -2.27 13.28 25.29
C ALA A 245 -0.89 13.77 25.76
N GLU A 246 -0.78 14.13 27.04
CA GLU A 246 0.49 14.55 27.65
C GLU A 246 1.53 13.41 27.65
N TYR A 247 1.10 12.18 27.99
CA TYR A 247 1.96 11.00 28.02
C TYR A 247 2.52 10.67 26.63
N GLU A 248 1.71 10.80 25.60
CA GLU A 248 2.13 10.57 24.20
C GLU A 248 3.05 11.70 23.69
N GLU A 249 2.86 12.94 24.16
CA GLU A 249 3.65 14.10 23.72
C GLU A 249 4.97 14.27 24.50
N SER A 250 4.94 14.18 25.83
CA SER A 250 6.08 14.55 26.67
C SER A 250 6.75 13.40 27.41
N LEU A 251 6.03 12.35 27.77
CA LEU A 251 6.49 11.27 28.66
C LEU A 251 6.88 9.99 27.96
N GLY A 252 6.88 9.96 26.66
CA GLY A 252 7.19 8.75 25.92
C GLY A 252 8.44 8.01 26.36
N TYR A 253 9.35 8.68 27.03
CA TYR A 253 10.57 8.08 27.52
C TYR A 253 11.24 8.95 28.61
N ASP A 254 11.25 8.44 29.83
CA ASP A 254 11.80 9.12 31.05
C ASP A 254 13.33 9.00 31.18
N GLY A 255 13.97 8.24 30.28
CA GLY A 255 15.41 7.98 30.28
C GLY A 255 16.20 8.88 29.31
N PRO A 256 17.54 8.82 29.37
CA PRO A 256 18.38 9.49 28.39
C PRO A 256 18.03 9.05 26.95
N ARG A 257 17.76 9.99 26.06
CA ARG A 257 17.35 9.73 24.65
C ARG A 257 18.27 8.72 23.93
N ILE A 258 19.53 8.61 24.34
CA ILE A 258 20.49 7.65 23.78
C ILE A 258 20.03 6.18 24.00
N PHE A 259 19.42 5.86 25.15
CA PHE A 259 18.94 4.49 25.43
C PHE A 259 17.70 4.15 24.61
N MET A 260 16.81 5.11 24.36
CA MET A 260 15.69 4.94 23.45
C MET A 260 16.19 4.62 22.03
N TRP A 261 17.14 5.40 21.51
CA TRP A 261 17.73 5.14 20.20
C TRP A 261 18.46 3.79 20.14
N LEU A 262 19.18 3.43 21.21
CA LEU A 262 19.81 2.12 21.34
C LEU A 262 18.79 0.99 21.36
N GLY A 263 17.72 1.11 22.15
CA GLY A 263 16.64 0.12 22.20
C GLY A 263 15.95 -0.05 20.86
N ASN A 264 15.56 1.05 20.21
CA ASN A 264 14.96 1.04 18.87
C ASN A 264 15.94 0.45 17.82
N GLY A 265 17.24 0.74 17.93
CA GLY A 265 18.27 0.14 17.11
C GLY A 265 18.38 -1.37 17.29
N LEU A 266 18.35 -1.86 18.53
CA LEU A 266 18.40 -3.30 18.82
C LEU A 266 17.15 -4.03 18.29
N ILE A 267 15.97 -3.44 18.45
CA ILE A 267 14.71 -4.03 17.93
C ILE A 267 14.74 -4.05 16.39
N SER A 268 15.13 -2.95 15.75
CA SER A 268 15.26 -2.88 14.28
C SER A 268 16.28 -3.89 13.76
N LEU A 269 17.42 -4.03 14.45
CA LEU A 269 18.44 -5.01 14.11
C LEU A 269 17.90 -6.44 14.26
N ALA A 270 17.14 -6.73 15.32
CA ALA A 270 16.53 -8.03 15.54
C ALA A 270 15.54 -8.40 14.43
N LEU A 271 14.70 -7.45 13.98
CA LEU A 271 13.78 -7.68 12.86
C LEU A 271 14.53 -7.99 11.55
N VAL A 272 15.58 -7.24 11.25
CA VAL A 272 16.41 -7.46 10.05
C VAL A 272 17.14 -8.79 10.14
N LEU A 273 17.68 -9.12 11.31
CA LEU A 273 18.40 -10.37 11.54
C LEU A 273 17.49 -11.60 11.41
N ILE A 274 16.28 -11.56 11.99
CA ILE A 274 15.34 -12.67 11.89
C ILE A 274 14.86 -12.88 10.45
N LEU A 275 14.67 -11.79 9.68
CA LEU A 275 14.37 -11.88 8.25
C LEU A 275 15.53 -12.51 7.48
N PHE A 276 16.77 -12.06 7.71
CA PHE A 276 17.96 -12.63 7.10
C PHE A 276 18.11 -14.13 7.42
N LEU A 277 18.00 -14.48 8.70
CA LEU A 277 18.10 -15.88 9.14
C LEU A 277 16.97 -16.74 8.56
N SER A 278 15.76 -16.22 8.47
CA SER A 278 14.65 -16.93 7.83
C SER A 278 14.96 -17.29 6.38
N ILE A 279 15.46 -16.33 5.59
CA ILE A 279 15.87 -16.59 4.20
C ILE A 279 17.03 -17.59 4.16
N PHE A 280 18.03 -17.42 5.02
CA PHE A 280 19.22 -18.26 5.08
C PHE A 280 18.91 -19.72 5.39
N TYR A 281 18.04 -19.99 6.36
CA TYR A 281 17.68 -21.37 6.75
C TYR A 281 16.61 -22.00 5.86
N THR A 282 15.74 -21.22 5.23
CA THR A 282 14.69 -21.78 4.37
C THR A 282 15.16 -22.01 2.94
N ASN A 283 15.86 -21.04 2.35
CA ASN A 283 16.41 -21.16 0.99
C ASN A 283 17.57 -20.18 0.76
N PRO A 284 18.83 -20.57 1.05
CA PRO A 284 20.00 -19.71 0.87
C PRO A 284 20.28 -19.34 -0.59
N ASP A 285 19.76 -20.10 -1.57
CA ASP A 285 19.94 -19.78 -2.99
C ASP A 285 19.23 -18.48 -3.41
N ILE A 286 18.31 -17.97 -2.59
CA ILE A 286 17.69 -16.65 -2.81
C ILE A 286 18.74 -15.54 -2.82
N PHE A 287 19.78 -15.64 -2.00
CA PHE A 287 20.87 -14.65 -1.98
C PHE A 287 21.69 -14.59 -3.29
N LYS A 288 21.70 -15.67 -4.07
CA LYS A 288 22.29 -15.70 -5.40
C LYS A 288 21.38 -15.07 -6.45
N GLN A 289 20.09 -14.99 -6.19
CA GLN A 289 19.05 -14.44 -7.08
C GLN A 289 18.65 -13.05 -6.57
N MET A 290 19.47 -12.03 -6.87
CA MET A 290 19.32 -10.68 -6.32
C MET A 290 17.90 -10.11 -6.49
N ASN A 291 17.24 -10.38 -7.61
CA ASN A 291 15.88 -9.90 -7.88
C ASN A 291 14.86 -10.48 -6.88
N LYS A 292 14.94 -11.78 -6.57
CA LYS A 292 14.07 -12.43 -5.56
C LYS A 292 14.38 -11.92 -4.16
N TYR A 293 15.65 -11.73 -3.85
CA TYR A 293 16.07 -11.21 -2.56
C TYR A 293 15.55 -9.78 -2.34
N VAL A 294 15.76 -8.87 -3.31
CA VAL A 294 15.27 -7.49 -3.24
C VAL A 294 13.75 -7.43 -3.15
N TYR A 295 13.04 -8.31 -3.87
CA TYR A 295 11.59 -8.42 -3.76
C TYR A 295 11.12 -8.77 -2.33
N LEU A 296 11.78 -9.71 -1.65
CA LEU A 296 11.46 -10.04 -0.25
C LEU A 296 11.66 -8.84 0.68
N LEU A 297 12.78 -8.12 0.53
CA LEU A 297 13.03 -6.91 1.31
C LEU A 297 11.97 -5.83 1.03
N PHE A 298 11.58 -5.67 -0.24
CA PHE A 298 10.55 -4.71 -0.65
C PHE A 298 9.20 -5.03 -0.02
N ILE A 299 8.74 -6.28 -0.09
CA ILE A 299 7.46 -6.69 0.52
C ILE A 299 7.47 -6.47 2.03
N PHE A 300 8.56 -6.82 2.71
CA PHE A 300 8.71 -6.57 4.15
C PHE A 300 8.70 -5.06 4.48
N ALA A 301 9.43 -4.25 3.71
CA ALA A 301 9.49 -2.80 3.90
C ALA A 301 8.13 -2.12 3.68
N VAL A 302 7.41 -2.51 2.62
CA VAL A 302 6.06 -1.98 2.31
C VAL A 302 5.06 -2.35 3.40
N GLY A 303 5.06 -3.60 3.87
CA GLY A 303 4.21 -4.04 4.98
C GLY A 303 4.51 -3.28 6.28
N SER A 304 5.78 -3.10 6.60
CA SER A 304 6.23 -2.33 7.77
C SER A 304 5.83 -0.86 7.67
N PHE A 305 6.00 -0.26 6.49
CA PHE A 305 5.60 1.13 6.25
C PHE A 305 4.08 1.31 6.32
N ALA A 306 3.31 0.36 5.78
CA ALA A 306 1.86 0.39 5.88
C ALA A 306 1.40 0.32 7.35
N ALA A 307 1.97 -0.59 8.15
CA ALA A 307 1.68 -0.67 9.58
C ALA A 307 1.96 0.65 10.30
N PHE A 308 3.11 1.27 10.03
CA PHE A 308 3.52 2.54 10.63
C PHE A 308 2.64 3.71 10.18
N ALA A 309 2.37 3.84 8.88
CA ALA A 309 1.71 5.01 8.32
C ALA A 309 0.21 5.03 8.65
N PHE A 310 -0.47 3.90 8.49
CA PHE A 310 -1.91 3.82 8.76
C PHE A 310 -2.23 3.93 10.25
N ASP A 311 -1.40 3.40 11.15
CA ASP A 311 -1.58 3.60 12.59
C ASP A 311 -1.53 5.08 13.00
N ARG A 312 -0.69 5.88 12.32
CA ARG A 312 -0.59 7.32 12.58
C ARG A 312 -1.73 8.16 11.99
N ILE A 313 -2.33 7.70 10.89
CA ILE A 313 -3.46 8.40 10.26
C ILE A 313 -4.73 8.09 11.04
N ASP A 314 -5.05 6.81 11.17
CA ASP A 314 -6.18 6.29 11.94
C ASP A 314 -5.93 4.79 12.18
N PRO A 315 -5.73 4.33 13.45
CA PRO A 315 -5.50 2.92 13.77
C PRO A 315 -6.57 1.97 13.22
N SER A 316 -7.81 2.42 13.05
CA SER A 316 -8.90 1.62 12.49
C SER A 316 -8.66 1.21 11.03
N LEU A 317 -7.91 2.01 10.26
CA LEU A 317 -7.56 1.70 8.87
C LEU A 317 -6.68 0.45 8.74
N LEU A 318 -5.98 0.04 9.81
CA LEU A 318 -5.20 -1.20 9.80
C LEU A 318 -6.07 -2.45 9.59
N TYR A 319 -7.36 -2.40 9.94
CA TYR A 319 -8.31 -3.48 9.65
C TYR A 319 -8.74 -3.52 8.16
N LEU A 320 -8.57 -2.41 7.44
CA LEU A 320 -8.81 -2.29 6.00
C LEU A 320 -7.62 -2.78 5.16
N VAL A 321 -6.38 -2.57 5.63
CA VAL A 321 -5.17 -2.92 4.89
C VAL A 321 -5.09 -4.44 4.72
N PRO A 322 -5.01 -4.97 3.49
CA PRO A 322 -5.05 -6.42 3.26
C PRO A 322 -3.68 -7.08 3.50
N PHE A 323 -3.19 -7.14 4.75
CA PHE A 323 -1.89 -7.77 5.06
C PHE A 323 -1.83 -9.25 4.66
N SER A 324 -2.97 -9.95 4.57
CA SER A 324 -3.05 -11.31 4.02
C SER A 324 -2.65 -11.39 2.55
N LEU A 325 -2.72 -10.28 1.79
CA LEU A 325 -2.24 -10.18 0.42
C LEU A 325 -0.72 -10.42 0.31
N THR A 326 0.03 -10.06 1.35
CA THR A 326 1.47 -10.37 1.44
C THR A 326 1.73 -11.87 1.28
N ALA A 327 0.89 -12.73 1.87
CA ALA A 327 0.99 -14.18 1.70
C ALA A 327 0.83 -14.61 0.23
N LEU A 328 -0.11 -14.01 -0.50
CA LEU A 328 -0.34 -14.28 -1.93
C LEU A 328 0.84 -13.81 -2.79
N TYR A 329 1.37 -12.63 -2.51
CA TYR A 329 2.53 -12.09 -3.22
C TYR A 329 3.78 -12.95 -3.02
N LEU A 330 3.96 -13.49 -1.82
CA LEU A 330 5.04 -14.44 -1.58
C LEU A 330 4.81 -15.78 -2.27
N LEU A 331 3.58 -16.33 -2.25
CA LEU A 331 3.23 -17.59 -2.92
C LEU A 331 3.41 -17.52 -4.45
N ALA A 332 3.25 -16.36 -5.04
CA ALA A 332 3.41 -16.17 -6.47
C ALA A 332 4.83 -16.53 -6.97
N PHE A 333 5.85 -16.26 -6.14
CA PHE A 333 7.25 -16.36 -6.57
C PHE A 333 8.09 -17.35 -5.75
N PHE A 334 7.61 -17.77 -4.57
CA PHE A 334 8.37 -18.62 -3.66
C PHE A 334 7.62 -19.92 -3.29
N ARG A 335 8.38 -20.91 -2.85
CA ARG A 335 7.83 -22.14 -2.32
C ARG A 335 7.27 -21.94 -0.91
N LYS A 336 6.27 -22.74 -0.55
CA LYS A 336 5.59 -22.69 0.76
C LYS A 336 6.56 -22.69 1.96
N ARG A 337 7.70 -23.38 1.84
CA ARG A 337 8.75 -23.44 2.87
C ARG A 337 9.34 -22.07 3.20
N VAL A 338 9.45 -21.17 2.22
CA VAL A 338 9.95 -19.79 2.39
C VAL A 338 8.80 -18.86 2.79
N VAL A 339 7.62 -19.07 2.21
CA VAL A 339 6.48 -18.15 2.33
C VAL A 339 6.04 -18.00 3.78
N LEU A 340 5.79 -19.12 4.48
CA LEU A 340 5.24 -19.07 5.83
C LEU A 340 6.14 -18.32 6.82
N PRO A 341 7.45 -18.64 6.97
CA PRO A 341 8.31 -17.91 7.88
C PRO A 341 8.45 -16.43 7.53
N VAL A 342 8.62 -16.07 6.25
CA VAL A 342 8.76 -14.69 5.80
C VAL A 342 7.47 -13.90 6.03
N TYR A 343 6.32 -14.54 5.80
CA TYR A 343 5.02 -13.93 6.07
C TYR A 343 4.84 -13.59 7.56
N VAL A 344 5.11 -14.56 8.45
CA VAL A 344 5.04 -14.34 9.91
C VAL A 344 5.93 -13.18 10.33
N ILE A 345 7.17 -13.14 9.80
CA ILE A 345 8.11 -12.07 10.10
C ILE A 345 7.62 -10.73 9.56
N SER A 346 6.97 -10.70 8.39
CA SER A 346 6.42 -9.46 7.83
C SER A 346 5.21 -8.90 8.59
N LEU A 347 4.60 -9.68 9.48
CA LEU A 347 3.57 -9.21 10.42
C LEU A 347 4.14 -8.68 11.74
N LEU A 348 5.40 -8.99 12.12
CA LEU A 348 5.99 -8.52 13.38
C LEU A 348 5.97 -6.99 13.54
N PRO A 349 6.13 -6.18 12.49
CA PRO A 349 5.98 -4.72 12.59
C PRO A 349 4.63 -4.26 13.14
N LEU A 350 3.54 -5.03 12.95
CA LEU A 350 2.23 -4.73 13.56
C LEU A 350 2.29 -4.72 15.10
N LEU A 351 3.06 -5.65 15.69
CA LEU A 351 3.23 -5.70 17.16
C LEU A 351 3.93 -4.46 17.72
N ILE A 352 4.73 -3.80 16.89
CA ILE A 352 5.56 -2.65 17.31
C ILE A 352 4.85 -1.34 17.00
N PHE A 353 4.30 -1.20 15.80
CA PHE A 353 3.75 0.06 15.31
C PHE A 353 2.26 0.22 15.61
N ALA A 354 1.46 -0.86 15.52
CA ALA A 354 0.03 -0.75 15.67
C ALA A 354 -0.42 -0.63 17.13
N HIS A 355 -1.48 0.16 17.37
CA HIS A 355 -2.08 0.35 18.69
C HIS A 355 -2.61 -1.00 19.23
N ASN A 356 -3.41 -1.72 18.43
CA ASN A 356 -3.93 -3.05 18.74
C ASN A 356 -3.06 -4.15 18.12
N GLY A 357 -1.72 -4.07 18.27
CA GLY A 357 -0.77 -4.88 17.55
C GLY A 357 -0.95 -6.39 17.70
N VAL A 358 -1.29 -6.87 18.91
CA VAL A 358 -1.50 -8.30 19.19
C VAL A 358 -2.74 -8.82 18.48
N GLU A 359 -3.84 -8.09 18.54
CA GLU A 359 -5.10 -8.43 17.87
C GLU A 359 -4.89 -8.49 16.34
N LEU A 360 -4.32 -7.43 15.76
CA LEU A 360 -4.04 -7.35 14.32
C LEU A 360 -3.05 -8.43 13.85
N PHE A 361 -2.01 -8.70 14.64
CA PHE A 361 -1.05 -9.76 14.35
C PHE A 361 -1.74 -11.12 14.25
N LEU A 362 -2.54 -11.51 15.25
CA LEU A 362 -3.23 -12.79 15.24
C LEU A 362 -4.30 -12.87 14.15
N LEU A 363 -5.05 -11.80 13.95
CA LEU A 363 -6.08 -11.68 12.90
C LEU A 363 -5.47 -11.93 11.51
N TYR A 364 -4.37 -11.26 11.17
CA TYR A 364 -3.70 -11.43 9.88
C TYR A 364 -2.89 -12.72 9.81
N LEU A 365 -2.33 -13.21 10.91
CA LEU A 365 -1.66 -14.50 10.93
C LEU A 365 -2.62 -15.62 10.54
N VAL A 366 -3.78 -15.73 11.18
CA VAL A 366 -4.78 -16.76 10.90
C VAL A 366 -5.32 -16.62 9.48
N SER A 367 -5.72 -15.40 9.09
CA SER A 367 -6.22 -15.11 7.74
C SER A 367 -5.21 -15.44 6.64
N GLY A 368 -3.95 -15.05 6.79
CA GLY A 368 -2.93 -15.28 5.79
C GLY A 368 -2.50 -16.75 5.69
N VAL A 369 -2.38 -17.46 6.82
CA VAL A 369 -2.09 -18.90 6.82
C VAL A 369 -3.21 -19.65 6.11
N LEU A 370 -4.47 -19.33 6.39
CA LEU A 370 -5.59 -19.94 5.71
C LEU A 370 -5.64 -19.58 4.21
N THR A 371 -5.29 -18.35 3.86
CA THR A 371 -5.13 -17.93 2.47
C THR A 371 -4.09 -18.79 1.74
N MET A 372 -2.97 -19.14 2.40
CA MET A 372 -1.96 -20.04 1.82
C MET A 372 -2.48 -21.45 1.59
N PHE A 373 -3.25 -22.00 2.53
CA PHE A 373 -3.83 -23.34 2.38
C PHE A 373 -4.93 -23.40 1.31
N THR A 374 -5.73 -22.35 1.22
CA THR A 374 -6.86 -22.30 0.28
C THR A 374 -6.45 -21.87 -1.14
N PHE A 375 -5.22 -21.36 -1.32
CA PHE A 375 -4.74 -20.85 -2.60
C PHE A 375 -4.80 -21.87 -3.73
N GLU A 376 -4.39 -23.11 -3.48
CA GLU A 376 -4.40 -24.18 -4.49
C GLU A 376 -5.80 -24.54 -4.98
N PHE A 377 -6.81 -24.44 -4.10
CA PHE A 377 -8.19 -24.80 -4.39
C PHE A 377 -8.98 -23.64 -5.02
N PHE A 378 -8.68 -22.41 -4.62
CA PHE A 378 -9.49 -21.23 -4.94
C PHE A 378 -8.67 -20.10 -5.63
N SER A 379 -7.70 -20.47 -6.48
CA SER A 379 -6.84 -19.49 -7.17
C SER A 379 -7.40 -19.00 -8.50
N LYS A 380 -8.32 -19.75 -9.14
CA LYS A 380 -8.78 -19.47 -10.52
C LYS A 380 -10.19 -18.89 -10.57
N GLY A 381 -10.35 -17.87 -11.42
CA GLY A 381 -11.65 -17.28 -11.75
C GLY A 381 -12.41 -16.74 -10.52
N TRP A 382 -13.73 -16.97 -10.46
CA TRP A 382 -14.61 -16.49 -9.39
C TRP A 382 -14.30 -17.13 -8.02
N LEU A 383 -13.61 -18.25 -7.97
CA LEU A 383 -13.24 -18.93 -6.72
C LEU A 383 -12.31 -18.07 -5.83
N GLN A 384 -11.65 -17.05 -6.40
CA GLN A 384 -10.89 -16.07 -5.62
C GLN A 384 -11.79 -15.29 -4.64
N PHE A 385 -13.05 -15.03 -5.01
CA PHE A 385 -14.03 -14.39 -4.10
C PHE A 385 -14.40 -15.31 -2.95
N VAL A 386 -14.51 -16.62 -3.19
CA VAL A 386 -14.73 -17.62 -2.11
C VAL A 386 -13.55 -17.59 -1.13
N ARG A 387 -12.33 -17.54 -1.62
CA ARG A 387 -11.14 -17.39 -0.77
C ARG A 387 -11.18 -16.12 0.07
N ALA A 388 -11.56 -14.97 -0.53
CA ALA A 388 -11.70 -13.71 0.20
C ALA A 388 -12.76 -13.82 1.30
N LEU A 389 -13.90 -14.48 1.02
CA LEU A 389 -14.95 -14.70 1.99
C LEU A 389 -14.49 -15.60 3.15
N ILE A 390 -13.74 -16.68 2.87
CA ILE A 390 -13.14 -17.54 3.88
C ILE A 390 -12.16 -16.75 4.75
N SER A 391 -11.30 -15.93 4.12
CA SER A 391 -10.36 -15.05 4.81
C SER A 391 -11.08 -14.07 5.74
N PHE A 392 -12.14 -13.41 5.25
CA PHE A 392 -12.99 -12.54 6.05
C PHE A 392 -13.63 -13.28 7.23
N GLY A 393 -14.21 -14.46 7.00
CA GLY A 393 -14.82 -15.27 8.04
C GLY A 393 -13.86 -15.62 9.19
N CYS A 394 -12.59 -15.91 8.85
CA CYS A 394 -11.54 -16.16 9.85
C CYS A 394 -11.13 -14.88 10.59
N MET A 395 -10.99 -13.76 9.88
CA MET A 395 -10.74 -12.47 10.52
C MET A 395 -11.86 -12.14 11.50
N LEU A 396 -13.11 -12.26 11.07
CA LEU A 396 -14.29 -12.00 11.87
C LEU A 396 -14.34 -12.89 13.11
N LEU A 397 -14.08 -14.18 12.98
CA LEU A 397 -14.06 -15.13 14.10
C LEU A 397 -12.98 -14.81 15.13
N THR A 398 -11.79 -14.45 14.66
CA THR A 398 -10.69 -14.02 15.54
C THR A 398 -11.04 -12.72 16.24
N PHE A 399 -11.60 -11.73 15.52
CA PHE A 399 -12.03 -10.45 16.05
C PHE A 399 -13.12 -10.62 17.13
N ILE A 400 -14.14 -11.42 16.84
CA ILE A 400 -15.21 -11.72 17.81
C ILE A 400 -14.60 -12.34 19.08
N GLY A 401 -13.66 -13.28 18.93
CA GLY A 401 -12.94 -13.88 20.07
C GLY A 401 -12.29 -12.83 20.98
N PHE A 402 -11.57 -11.87 20.38
CA PHE A 402 -10.96 -10.76 21.13
C PHE A 402 -12.01 -9.87 21.84
N ARG A 403 -13.10 -9.53 21.15
CA ARG A 403 -14.15 -8.69 21.72
C ARG A 403 -14.87 -9.37 22.87
N LEU A 404 -15.16 -10.67 22.76
CA LEU A 404 -15.78 -11.43 23.86
C LEU A 404 -14.91 -11.53 25.11
N VAL A 405 -13.58 -11.60 24.95
CA VAL A 405 -12.65 -11.65 26.07
C VAL A 405 -12.47 -10.27 26.73
N ASN A 406 -12.45 -9.19 25.95
CA ASN A 406 -12.14 -7.84 26.43
C ASN A 406 -13.40 -7.09 26.90
N ASP A 407 -14.42 -6.95 26.08
CA ASP A 407 -15.52 -6.01 26.29
C ASP A 407 -16.92 -6.66 26.36
N GLY A 408 -17.08 -7.85 25.81
CA GLY A 408 -18.37 -8.52 25.68
C GLY A 408 -19.37 -7.83 24.75
N SER A 409 -19.00 -6.73 24.06
CA SER A 409 -19.89 -5.98 23.15
C SER A 409 -19.38 -6.00 21.72
N LEU A 410 -20.28 -6.37 20.78
CA LEU A 410 -19.98 -6.44 19.34
C LEU A 410 -20.56 -5.25 18.54
N LEU A 411 -21.56 -4.57 19.09
CA LEU A 411 -22.35 -3.57 18.36
C LEU A 411 -21.61 -2.26 18.08
N ASN A 412 -20.63 -1.91 18.89
CA ASN A 412 -19.92 -0.64 18.75
C ASN A 412 -18.87 -0.65 17.61
N ASP A 413 -18.49 -1.85 17.14
CA ASP A 413 -17.36 -2.03 16.22
C ASP A 413 -17.77 -2.50 14.81
N MET A 414 -19.04 -2.26 14.42
CA MET A 414 -19.53 -2.67 13.09
C MET A 414 -18.72 -2.09 11.93
N TRP A 415 -18.15 -0.89 12.08
CA TRP A 415 -17.30 -0.26 11.07
C TRP A 415 -15.98 -1.02 10.86
N LEU A 416 -15.40 -1.57 11.94
CA LEU A 416 -14.19 -2.39 11.83
C LEU A 416 -14.48 -3.70 11.08
N MET A 417 -15.64 -4.32 11.31
CA MET A 417 -16.07 -5.50 10.55
C MET A 417 -16.24 -5.18 9.05
N LEU A 418 -16.79 -4.00 8.72
CA LEU A 418 -16.87 -3.54 7.33
C LEU A 418 -15.47 -3.32 6.72
N TYR A 419 -14.55 -2.73 7.47
CA TYR A 419 -13.16 -2.56 7.01
C TYR A 419 -12.48 -3.91 6.76
N MET A 420 -12.63 -4.89 7.65
CA MET A 420 -12.13 -6.25 7.45
C MET A 420 -12.75 -6.91 6.20
N PHE A 421 -14.06 -6.73 5.97
CA PHE A 421 -14.73 -7.24 4.78
C PHE A 421 -14.13 -6.65 3.51
N ILE A 422 -14.03 -5.32 3.43
CA ILE A 422 -13.44 -4.63 2.27
C ILE A 422 -11.97 -5.06 2.12
N GLY A 423 -11.18 -5.12 3.21
CA GLY A 423 -9.78 -5.56 3.20
C GLY A 423 -9.61 -6.98 2.65
N ALA A 424 -10.49 -7.92 3.04
CA ALA A 424 -10.46 -9.28 2.50
C ALA A 424 -10.73 -9.30 0.98
N PHE A 425 -11.68 -8.49 0.49
CA PHE A 425 -11.97 -8.39 -0.95
C PHE A 425 -10.89 -7.63 -1.72
N LEU A 426 -10.17 -6.70 -1.09
CA LEU A 426 -9.00 -6.06 -1.68
C LEU A 426 -7.87 -7.07 -2.01
N THR A 427 -7.84 -8.25 -1.38
CA THR A 427 -6.91 -9.33 -1.76
C THR A 427 -7.19 -9.85 -3.18
N VAL A 428 -8.43 -9.83 -3.64
CA VAL A 428 -8.79 -10.19 -5.02
C VAL A 428 -8.39 -9.09 -5.98
N ALA A 429 -8.69 -7.82 -5.64
CA ALA A 429 -8.31 -6.66 -6.44
C ALA A 429 -6.78 -6.47 -6.53
N GLY A 430 -6.04 -6.83 -5.49
CA GLY A 430 -4.58 -6.76 -5.45
C GLY A 430 -3.87 -7.91 -6.21
N TYR A 431 -4.55 -9.00 -6.52
CA TYR A 431 -3.94 -10.14 -7.21
C TYR A 431 -3.29 -9.78 -8.57
N PRO A 432 -3.89 -8.97 -9.44
CA PRO A 432 -3.28 -8.53 -10.70
C PRO A 432 -1.97 -7.75 -10.54
N LEU A 433 -1.68 -7.17 -9.36
CA LEU A 433 -0.41 -6.49 -9.10
C LEU A 433 0.80 -7.43 -9.15
N ILE A 434 0.59 -8.75 -9.06
CA ILE A 434 1.63 -9.76 -9.30
C ILE A 434 2.30 -9.52 -10.65
N TYR A 435 1.52 -9.22 -11.70
CA TYR A 435 2.06 -8.91 -13.03
C TYR A 435 2.95 -7.64 -13.04
N LEU A 436 2.61 -6.64 -12.22
CA LEU A 436 3.44 -5.45 -12.04
C LEU A 436 4.78 -5.83 -11.38
N PHE A 437 4.75 -6.67 -10.35
CA PHE A 437 5.95 -7.15 -9.67
C PHE A 437 6.82 -8.02 -10.58
N GLU A 438 6.23 -8.85 -11.44
CA GLU A 438 6.97 -9.58 -12.48
C GLU A 438 7.80 -8.62 -13.33
N LYS A 439 7.21 -7.51 -13.80
CA LYS A 439 7.90 -6.52 -14.63
C LYS A 439 8.95 -5.71 -13.88
N ILE A 440 8.63 -5.24 -12.67
CA ILE A 440 9.54 -4.37 -11.89
C ILE A 440 10.77 -5.15 -11.44
N PHE A 441 10.59 -6.37 -10.95
CA PHE A 441 11.67 -7.18 -10.39
C PHE A 441 12.27 -8.19 -11.37
N GLY A 442 11.74 -8.28 -12.60
CA GLY A 442 12.17 -9.29 -13.57
C GLY A 442 11.94 -10.72 -13.07
N LEU A 443 10.85 -10.94 -12.33
CA LEU A 443 10.47 -12.24 -11.78
C LEU A 443 9.42 -12.91 -12.66
N VAL A 444 9.25 -14.21 -12.49
CA VAL A 444 8.18 -14.97 -13.13
C VAL A 444 7.39 -15.70 -12.07
N SER A 445 6.08 -15.48 -12.04
CA SER A 445 5.20 -16.13 -11.08
C SER A 445 4.94 -17.59 -11.44
N ASN A 446 4.59 -18.38 -10.43
CA ASN A 446 4.18 -19.78 -10.64
C ASN A 446 2.94 -19.86 -11.55
N SER A 447 1.99 -18.93 -11.43
CA SER A 447 0.80 -18.86 -12.29
C SER A 447 1.17 -18.57 -13.75
N ARG A 448 2.17 -17.72 -13.99
CA ARG A 448 2.66 -17.46 -15.35
C ARG A 448 3.36 -18.69 -15.95
N LEU A 449 4.14 -19.40 -15.15
CA LEU A 449 4.76 -20.67 -15.61
C LEU A 449 3.71 -21.73 -15.91
N GLU A 450 2.63 -21.85 -15.11
CA GLU A 450 1.51 -22.75 -15.41
C GLU A 450 0.81 -22.39 -16.72
N GLU A 451 0.54 -21.09 -16.95
CA GLU A 451 -0.05 -20.60 -18.20
C GLU A 451 0.84 -20.90 -19.42
N LEU A 452 2.16 -20.77 -19.26
CA LEU A 452 3.11 -21.11 -20.31
C LEU A 452 3.16 -22.63 -20.59
N CYS A 453 2.90 -23.47 -19.61
CA CYS A 453 2.83 -24.92 -19.81
C CYS A 453 1.49 -25.41 -20.42
N ASP A 454 0.49 -24.52 -20.58
CA ASP A 454 -0.80 -24.90 -21.19
C ASP A 454 -0.60 -25.13 -22.70
N PRO A 455 -0.93 -26.33 -23.23
CA PRO A 455 -0.85 -26.60 -24.67
C PRO A 455 -1.70 -25.67 -25.54
N ASN A 456 -2.71 -25.02 -24.97
CA ASN A 456 -3.53 -24.01 -25.64
C ASN A 456 -2.88 -22.64 -25.75
N ASN A 457 -1.71 -22.43 -25.14
CA ASN A 457 -0.94 -21.21 -25.28
C ASN A 457 -0.65 -20.94 -26.76
N LYS A 458 -0.79 -19.67 -27.15
CA LYS A 458 -0.69 -19.26 -28.58
C LYS A 458 0.58 -19.78 -29.26
N LEU A 459 1.73 -19.69 -28.61
CA LEU A 459 3.01 -20.06 -29.20
C LEU A 459 3.16 -21.60 -29.26
N LEU A 460 2.68 -22.34 -28.26
CA LEU A 460 2.65 -23.80 -28.28
C LEU A 460 1.69 -24.34 -29.34
N ARG A 461 0.56 -23.67 -29.56
CA ARG A 461 -0.35 -24.02 -30.69
C ARG A 461 0.32 -23.84 -32.04
N ILE A 462 1.12 -22.77 -32.22
CA ILE A 462 1.90 -22.54 -33.45
C ILE A 462 2.92 -23.68 -33.61
N LEU A 463 3.62 -24.07 -32.54
CA LEU A 463 4.54 -25.21 -32.56
C LEU A 463 3.83 -26.49 -32.95
N ALA A 464 2.70 -26.81 -32.31
CA ALA A 464 1.91 -28.02 -32.59
C ALA A 464 1.40 -28.08 -34.04
N GLN A 465 1.04 -26.93 -34.64
CA GLN A 465 0.52 -26.86 -36.01
C GLN A 465 1.62 -26.89 -37.08
N LYS A 466 2.75 -26.20 -36.86
CA LYS A 466 3.82 -26.09 -37.83
C LYS A 466 4.86 -27.20 -37.73
N ALA A 467 5.16 -27.66 -36.51
CA ALA A 467 6.16 -28.64 -36.22
C ALA A 467 5.62 -29.70 -35.22
N PRO A 468 4.64 -30.52 -35.64
CA PRO A 468 3.95 -31.44 -34.73
C PRO A 468 4.90 -32.51 -34.10
N GLY A 469 5.92 -32.97 -34.85
CA GLY A 469 6.95 -33.86 -34.32
C GLY A 469 7.76 -33.23 -33.19
N THR A 470 8.17 -31.95 -33.38
CA THR A 470 8.89 -31.19 -32.35
C THR A 470 8.00 -30.93 -31.13
N PHE A 471 6.70 -30.66 -31.32
CA PHE A 471 5.76 -30.51 -30.19
C PHE A 471 5.66 -31.80 -29.36
N GLN A 472 5.57 -33.00 -30.02
CA GLN A 472 5.55 -34.27 -29.32
C GLN A 472 6.88 -34.57 -28.61
N HIS A 473 8.01 -34.26 -29.24
CA HIS A 473 9.32 -34.31 -28.61
C HIS A 473 9.38 -33.45 -27.35
N SER A 474 8.99 -32.19 -27.44
CA SER A 474 8.98 -31.26 -26.29
C SER A 474 8.10 -31.75 -25.14
N LEU A 475 6.96 -32.39 -25.43
CA LEU A 475 6.12 -33.05 -24.41
C LEU A 475 6.82 -34.19 -23.72
N GLN A 476 7.55 -35.04 -24.46
CA GLN A 476 8.31 -36.15 -23.89
C GLN A 476 9.48 -35.65 -23.03
N VAL A 477 10.22 -34.66 -23.53
CA VAL A 477 11.28 -33.99 -22.77
C VAL A 477 10.72 -33.36 -21.49
N MET A 478 9.56 -32.71 -21.57
CA MET A 478 8.89 -32.14 -20.39
C MET A 478 8.57 -33.21 -19.35
N ASN A 479 8.07 -34.38 -19.75
CA ASN A 479 7.72 -35.43 -18.82
C ASN A 479 8.97 -36.06 -18.14
N LEU A 480 10.05 -36.31 -18.91
CA LEU A 480 11.33 -36.71 -18.38
C LEU A 480 11.93 -35.72 -17.40
N ALA A 481 11.92 -34.45 -17.81
CA ALA A 481 12.47 -33.33 -17.04
C ALA A 481 11.68 -33.06 -15.75
N ASP A 482 10.33 -33.21 -15.76
CA ASP A 482 9.48 -33.11 -14.57
C ASP A 482 9.89 -34.14 -13.52
N ALA A 483 10.03 -35.42 -13.94
CA ALA A 483 10.45 -36.49 -13.05
C ALA A 483 11.86 -36.27 -12.47
N ALA A 484 12.80 -35.84 -13.32
CA ALA A 484 14.16 -35.50 -12.91
C ALA A 484 14.18 -34.32 -11.93
N ALA A 485 13.44 -33.25 -12.20
CA ALA A 485 13.36 -32.05 -11.36
C ALA A 485 12.80 -32.34 -9.96
N ARG A 486 11.75 -33.18 -9.87
CA ARG A 486 11.17 -33.59 -8.59
C ARG A 486 12.18 -34.40 -7.74
N SER A 487 13.03 -35.20 -8.36
CA SER A 487 14.00 -36.04 -7.64
C SER A 487 15.04 -35.24 -6.87
N ILE A 488 15.35 -34.02 -7.30
CA ILE A 488 16.36 -33.16 -6.69
C ILE A 488 15.80 -31.87 -6.10
N ASP A 489 14.47 -31.79 -5.98
CA ASP A 489 13.76 -30.58 -5.49
C ASP A 489 14.11 -29.31 -6.31
N ALA A 490 14.22 -29.43 -7.65
CA ALA A 490 14.36 -28.30 -8.57
C ALA A 490 13.00 -27.62 -8.86
N ASN A 491 13.00 -26.47 -9.54
CA ASN A 491 11.77 -25.78 -9.90
C ASN A 491 11.05 -26.48 -11.05
N VAL A 492 10.10 -27.36 -10.69
CA VAL A 492 9.36 -28.22 -11.64
C VAL A 492 8.61 -27.40 -12.69
N LEU A 493 7.93 -26.31 -12.30
CA LEU A 493 7.18 -25.48 -13.25
C LEU A 493 8.10 -24.78 -14.26
N LEU A 494 9.25 -24.31 -13.82
CA LEU A 494 10.24 -23.68 -14.69
C LEU A 494 10.84 -24.70 -15.66
N VAL A 495 11.17 -25.91 -15.17
CA VAL A 495 11.68 -27.01 -16.01
C VAL A 495 10.65 -27.42 -17.06
N ARG A 496 9.37 -27.55 -16.68
CA ARG A 496 8.30 -27.88 -17.62
C ARG A 496 8.14 -26.80 -18.69
N ALA A 497 8.08 -25.50 -18.29
CA ALA A 497 8.02 -24.42 -19.24
C ALA A 497 9.27 -24.40 -20.14
N GLY A 498 10.47 -24.52 -19.60
CA GLY A 498 11.71 -24.59 -20.36
C GLY A 498 11.70 -25.71 -21.41
N ALA A 499 11.29 -26.91 -21.00
CA ALA A 499 11.19 -28.06 -21.91
C ALA A 499 10.15 -27.88 -23.02
N MET A 500 9.01 -27.19 -22.75
CA MET A 500 8.00 -26.95 -23.79
C MET A 500 8.45 -25.93 -24.85
N TYR A 501 9.36 -25.00 -24.49
CA TYR A 501 9.76 -23.92 -25.36
C TYR A 501 11.18 -24.03 -25.93
N HIS A 502 12.02 -24.98 -25.46
CA HIS A 502 13.43 -25.04 -25.85
C HIS A 502 13.65 -25.11 -27.36
N ASP A 503 12.73 -25.73 -28.08
CA ASP A 503 12.80 -26.03 -29.50
C ASP A 503 11.82 -25.22 -30.38
N ILE A 504 11.22 -24.14 -29.88
CA ILE A 504 10.22 -23.36 -30.64
C ILE A 504 10.77 -22.80 -31.96
N GLY A 505 12.07 -22.61 -32.07
CA GLY A 505 12.73 -22.11 -33.29
C GLY A 505 12.63 -23.05 -34.47
N LYS A 506 12.42 -24.34 -34.25
CA LYS A 506 12.18 -25.32 -35.32
C LYS A 506 10.92 -25.01 -36.16
N THR A 507 10.01 -24.16 -35.63
CA THR A 507 8.84 -23.67 -36.38
C THR A 507 9.19 -22.78 -37.60
N ALA A 508 10.42 -22.25 -37.66
CA ALA A 508 10.88 -21.44 -38.79
C ALA A 508 11.13 -22.29 -40.03
N ASN A 509 11.71 -23.49 -39.85
CA ASN A 509 11.93 -24.43 -40.94
C ASN A 509 11.77 -25.90 -40.41
N PRO A 510 10.52 -26.37 -40.22
CA PRO A 510 10.26 -27.67 -39.60
C PRO A 510 10.84 -28.86 -40.35
N GLN A 511 10.90 -28.78 -41.69
CA GLN A 511 11.34 -29.86 -42.57
C GLN A 511 12.84 -30.19 -42.41
N CYS A 512 13.62 -29.29 -41.82
CA CYS A 512 15.03 -29.57 -41.50
C CYS A 512 15.22 -30.65 -40.41
N PHE A 513 14.15 -30.94 -39.63
CA PHE A 513 14.26 -31.81 -38.44
C PHE A 513 13.55 -33.11 -38.72
N ILE A 514 14.26 -34.23 -38.47
CA ILE A 514 13.81 -35.58 -38.79
C ILE A 514 12.45 -35.94 -38.19
N GLU A 515 12.14 -35.40 -37.00
CA GLU A 515 10.85 -35.63 -36.35
C GLU A 515 9.65 -34.95 -37.03
N ASN A 516 9.90 -33.97 -37.94
CA ASN A 516 8.87 -33.29 -38.72
C ASN A 516 8.99 -33.62 -40.22
N GLU A 517 9.97 -34.39 -40.63
CA GLU A 517 10.20 -34.71 -42.03
C GLU A 517 9.00 -35.46 -42.63
N SER A 518 8.48 -34.97 -43.75
CA SER A 518 7.40 -35.68 -44.47
C SER A 518 7.89 -36.99 -45.07
N LEU A 519 7.05 -38.00 -45.10
CA LEU A 519 7.35 -39.28 -45.75
C LEU A 519 7.83 -39.04 -47.22
N GLY A 520 9.11 -39.38 -47.47
CA GLY A 520 9.75 -39.23 -48.79
C GLY A 520 10.44 -37.86 -49.03
N ALA A 521 10.38 -36.93 -48.13
CA ALA A 521 11.14 -35.67 -48.22
C ALA A 521 12.52 -35.90 -47.60
N LYS A 522 13.57 -35.68 -48.38
CA LYS A 522 14.96 -35.78 -47.91
C LYS A 522 15.59 -34.39 -47.97
N TYR A 523 15.22 -33.58 -47.00
CA TYR A 523 15.58 -32.14 -46.97
C TYR A 523 17.09 -31.90 -47.09
N HIS A 524 17.92 -32.73 -46.46
CA HIS A 524 19.37 -32.57 -46.46
C HIS A 524 20.11 -33.23 -47.62
N GLU A 525 19.41 -33.99 -48.56
CA GLU A 525 20.09 -34.67 -49.68
C GLU A 525 20.70 -33.70 -50.68
N GLY A 526 20.14 -32.50 -50.84
CA GLY A 526 20.65 -31.48 -51.78
C GLY A 526 21.63 -30.48 -51.15
N LEU A 527 21.97 -30.61 -49.87
CA LEU A 527 22.77 -29.64 -49.12
C LEU A 527 24.12 -30.22 -48.74
N SER A 528 25.15 -29.40 -48.68
CA SER A 528 26.43 -29.81 -48.09
C SER A 528 26.25 -30.06 -46.59
N PRO A 529 27.11 -30.89 -45.96
CA PRO A 529 27.06 -31.11 -44.52
C PRO A 529 27.18 -29.83 -43.68
N ARG A 530 27.95 -28.86 -44.18
CA ARG A 530 28.09 -27.53 -43.52
C ARG A 530 26.81 -26.72 -43.56
N GLU A 531 26.14 -26.62 -44.71
CA GLU A 531 24.86 -25.94 -44.84
C GLU A 531 23.78 -26.60 -43.96
N SER A 532 23.74 -27.94 -43.96
CA SER A 532 22.83 -28.71 -43.15
C SER A 532 23.02 -28.45 -41.65
N ALA A 533 24.28 -28.41 -41.15
CA ALA A 533 24.60 -28.10 -39.78
C ALA A 533 24.17 -26.65 -39.40
N GLN A 534 24.47 -25.68 -40.24
CA GLN A 534 24.09 -24.29 -40.02
C GLN A 534 22.58 -24.10 -39.96
N MET A 535 21.82 -24.79 -40.81
CA MET A 535 20.35 -24.74 -40.78
C MET A 535 19.77 -25.31 -39.49
N ILE A 536 20.36 -26.42 -38.99
CA ILE A 536 19.93 -26.99 -37.71
C ILE A 536 20.30 -26.06 -36.56
N ILE A 537 21.55 -25.58 -36.49
CA ILE A 537 22.04 -24.70 -35.43
C ILE A 537 21.19 -23.43 -35.31
N ARG A 538 20.71 -22.93 -36.46
CA ARG A 538 19.93 -21.70 -36.56
C ARG A 538 18.64 -21.72 -35.71
N HIS A 539 18.05 -22.90 -35.40
CA HIS A 539 16.81 -22.91 -34.60
C HIS A 539 16.97 -22.23 -33.22
N VAL A 540 18.19 -22.19 -32.65
CA VAL A 540 18.43 -21.49 -31.38
C VAL A 540 18.21 -19.99 -31.57
N THR A 541 18.77 -19.37 -32.60
CA THR A 541 18.61 -17.94 -32.89
C THR A 541 17.19 -17.61 -33.33
N ASP A 542 16.56 -18.42 -34.14
CA ASP A 542 15.16 -18.28 -34.57
C ASP A 542 14.21 -18.43 -33.38
N GLY A 543 14.52 -19.33 -32.46
CA GLY A 543 13.79 -19.54 -31.21
C GLY A 543 13.86 -18.32 -30.29
N LEU A 544 15.04 -17.72 -30.13
CA LEU A 544 15.20 -16.48 -29.33
C LEU A 544 14.44 -15.31 -29.96
N ALA A 545 14.45 -15.21 -31.30
CA ALA A 545 13.69 -14.18 -32.00
C ALA A 545 12.15 -14.34 -31.79
N LEU A 546 11.66 -15.59 -31.80
CA LEU A 546 10.27 -15.90 -31.49
C LEU A 546 9.96 -15.62 -30.00
N ALA A 547 10.82 -15.99 -29.08
CA ALA A 547 10.68 -15.71 -27.66
C ALA A 547 10.54 -14.20 -27.41
N ALA A 548 11.39 -13.40 -28.02
CA ALA A 548 11.31 -11.93 -27.94
C ALA A 548 9.99 -11.40 -28.53
N LYS A 549 9.58 -11.88 -29.72
CA LYS A 549 8.34 -11.48 -30.40
C LYS A 549 7.10 -11.77 -29.56
N TYR A 550 7.07 -12.90 -28.87
CA TYR A 550 5.93 -13.33 -28.04
C TYR A 550 6.11 -12.97 -26.56
N GLN A 551 7.14 -12.20 -26.22
CA GLN A 551 7.42 -11.72 -24.86
C GLN A 551 7.49 -12.86 -23.83
N LEU A 552 8.18 -13.96 -24.19
CA LEU A 552 8.50 -15.00 -23.24
C LEU A 552 9.41 -14.44 -22.14
N PRO A 553 9.22 -14.85 -20.88
CA PRO A 553 10.13 -14.48 -19.82
C PRO A 553 11.56 -14.93 -20.13
N GLU A 554 12.55 -14.10 -19.80
CA GLU A 554 13.97 -14.38 -20.05
C GLU A 554 14.39 -15.72 -19.47
N VAL A 555 13.97 -16.04 -18.23
CA VAL A 555 14.28 -17.31 -17.57
C VAL A 555 13.75 -18.56 -18.30
N VAL A 556 12.73 -18.39 -19.18
CA VAL A 556 12.23 -19.47 -20.05
C VAL A 556 12.97 -19.44 -21.38
N SER A 557 13.26 -18.28 -21.93
CA SER A 557 14.04 -18.12 -23.16
C SER A 557 15.46 -18.65 -23.02
N ASP A 558 16.04 -18.61 -21.82
CA ASP A 558 17.36 -19.14 -21.52
C ASP A 558 17.49 -20.64 -21.82
N PHE A 559 16.40 -21.42 -21.74
CA PHE A 559 16.42 -22.82 -22.11
C PHE A 559 16.63 -23.02 -23.63
N ILE A 560 16.13 -22.10 -24.46
CA ILE A 560 16.40 -22.10 -25.91
C ILE A 560 17.90 -21.94 -26.16
N LEU A 561 18.55 -21.07 -25.35
CA LEU A 561 19.97 -20.77 -25.49
C LEU A 561 20.88 -21.88 -24.96
N THR A 562 20.40 -22.66 -23.96
CA THR A 562 21.25 -23.56 -23.17
C THR A 562 21.07 -25.04 -23.45
N HIS A 563 19.95 -25.49 -24.07
CA HIS A 563 19.66 -26.92 -24.21
C HIS A 563 20.69 -27.68 -25.06
N HIS A 564 21.30 -27.04 -26.02
CA HIS A 564 22.46 -27.59 -26.74
C HIS A 564 23.81 -27.09 -26.23
N GLY A 565 23.84 -26.00 -25.46
CA GLY A 565 25.06 -25.37 -24.96
C GLY A 565 26.01 -25.00 -26.10
N THR A 566 27.25 -25.48 -26.01
CA THR A 566 28.29 -25.30 -27.01
C THR A 566 28.70 -26.63 -27.67
N THR A 567 27.75 -27.59 -27.74
CA THR A 567 28.03 -28.90 -28.33
C THR A 567 28.13 -28.82 -29.86
N CYS A 568 28.67 -29.90 -30.45
CA CYS A 568 28.81 -30.07 -31.89
C CYS A 568 27.57 -30.77 -32.51
N ALA A 569 27.15 -30.34 -33.71
CA ALA A 569 26.21 -31.08 -34.56
C ALA A 569 26.94 -32.31 -35.21
N ALA A 570 27.28 -33.27 -34.34
CA ALA A 570 28.26 -34.33 -34.61
C ALA A 570 27.96 -35.14 -35.89
N PHE A 571 26.68 -35.38 -36.21
CA PHE A 571 26.33 -36.14 -37.43
C PHE A 571 26.85 -35.44 -38.70
N PHE A 572 26.62 -34.15 -38.84
CA PHE A 572 27.06 -33.41 -40.02
C PHE A 572 28.55 -33.10 -39.98
N TYR A 573 29.12 -32.91 -38.80
CA TYR A 573 30.57 -32.73 -38.67
C TYR A 573 31.32 -34.00 -39.08
N ASN A 574 30.92 -35.15 -38.61
CA ASN A 574 31.54 -36.44 -38.98
C ASN A 574 31.37 -36.73 -40.48
N LYS A 575 30.17 -36.43 -41.05
CA LYS A 575 29.94 -36.54 -42.48
C LYS A 575 30.87 -35.64 -43.27
N TYR A 576 31.02 -34.34 -42.86
CA TYR A 576 31.93 -33.38 -43.45
C TYR A 576 33.38 -33.85 -43.45
N MET A 577 33.85 -34.34 -42.30
CA MET A 577 35.22 -34.85 -42.17
C MET A 577 35.45 -36.11 -43.01
N ASN A 578 34.48 -37.02 -43.11
CA ASN A 578 34.57 -38.24 -43.95
C ASN A 578 34.57 -37.89 -45.45
N GLU A 579 34.00 -36.76 -45.86
CA GLU A 579 34.02 -36.25 -47.20
C GLU A 579 35.30 -35.44 -47.51
N GLY A 580 36.29 -35.42 -46.61
CA GLY A 580 37.57 -34.72 -46.80
C GLY A 580 37.53 -33.23 -46.39
N GLY A 581 36.64 -32.88 -45.51
CA GLY A 581 36.49 -31.51 -44.98
C GLY A 581 37.73 -31.04 -44.23
N ASP A 582 37.91 -29.70 -44.20
CA ASP A 582 39.00 -29.03 -43.48
C ASP A 582 38.64 -28.78 -42.01
N GLU A 583 39.49 -29.26 -41.07
CA GLU A 583 39.32 -29.06 -39.63
C GLU A 583 39.30 -27.57 -39.23
N ALA A 584 39.90 -26.67 -40.00
CA ALA A 584 39.80 -25.23 -39.83
C ALA A 584 38.38 -24.69 -39.80
N ASN A 585 37.43 -25.37 -40.45
CA ASN A 585 36.01 -25.03 -40.48
C ASN A 585 35.17 -25.78 -39.39
N ALA A 586 35.79 -26.46 -38.45
CA ALA A 586 35.10 -27.22 -37.39
C ALA A 586 34.13 -26.32 -36.58
N GLY A 587 34.48 -25.03 -36.42
CA GLY A 587 33.66 -24.05 -35.70
C GLY A 587 32.24 -23.87 -36.23
N ASP A 588 32.03 -24.11 -37.55
CA ASP A 588 30.71 -23.96 -38.20
C ASP A 588 29.69 -25.04 -37.80
N PHE A 589 30.16 -26.08 -37.14
CA PHE A 589 29.37 -27.21 -36.67
C PHE A 589 29.02 -27.14 -35.20
N TYR A 590 29.50 -26.14 -34.45
CA TYR A 590 29.21 -25.97 -33.03
C TYR A 590 28.09 -24.98 -32.79
N TYR A 591 27.25 -25.28 -31.79
CA TYR A 591 26.20 -24.38 -31.35
C TYR A 591 26.80 -23.14 -30.68
N ASN A 592 26.30 -21.96 -31.06
CA ASN A 592 26.67 -20.66 -30.46
C ASN A 592 25.77 -20.35 -29.26
N GLY A 593 25.44 -21.35 -28.46
CA GLY A 593 24.65 -21.23 -27.24
C GLY A 593 25.52 -20.90 -26.02
N LYS A 594 24.94 -21.07 -24.85
CA LYS A 594 25.62 -20.97 -23.56
C LYS A 594 25.48 -22.29 -22.81
N THR A 595 26.50 -22.65 -22.06
CA THR A 595 26.38 -23.79 -21.12
C THR A 595 25.36 -23.47 -20.04
N PRO A 596 24.57 -24.46 -19.57
CA PRO A 596 23.64 -24.29 -18.46
C PRO A 596 24.33 -23.71 -17.22
N TRP A 597 23.67 -22.73 -16.56
CA TRP A 597 24.13 -22.14 -15.31
C TRP A 597 23.15 -22.38 -14.13
N THR A 598 21.99 -22.99 -14.41
CA THR A 598 21.07 -23.45 -13.38
C THR A 598 20.87 -24.95 -13.46
N ARG A 599 20.47 -25.57 -12.35
CA ARG A 599 20.15 -27.01 -12.32
C ARG A 599 18.97 -27.34 -13.24
N GLU A 600 18.02 -26.44 -13.38
CA GLU A 600 16.85 -26.57 -14.25
C GLU A 600 17.24 -26.68 -15.72
N GLN A 601 18.16 -25.81 -16.17
CA GLN A 601 18.69 -25.83 -17.54
C GLN A 601 19.50 -27.11 -17.81
N ALA A 602 20.33 -27.54 -16.85
CA ALA A 602 21.07 -28.79 -16.95
C ALA A 602 20.15 -30.00 -17.08
N ILE A 603 19.04 -30.05 -16.32
CA ILE A 603 18.04 -31.12 -16.42
C ILE A 603 17.46 -31.16 -17.84
N VAL A 604 17.05 -30.03 -18.42
CA VAL A 604 16.46 -30.04 -19.79
C VAL A 604 17.48 -30.46 -20.81
N MET A 605 18.75 -29.97 -20.76
CA MET A 605 19.81 -30.42 -21.65
C MET A 605 20.04 -31.94 -21.60
N ILE A 606 20.04 -32.54 -20.40
CA ILE A 606 20.19 -34.00 -20.23
C ILE A 606 18.99 -34.73 -20.79
N CYS A 607 17.77 -34.31 -20.45
CA CYS A 607 16.53 -34.95 -20.84
C CYS A 607 16.26 -34.88 -22.34
N ASP A 608 16.56 -33.70 -22.96
CA ASP A 608 16.48 -33.52 -24.40
C ASP A 608 17.40 -34.54 -25.15
N THR A 609 18.66 -34.59 -24.74
CA THR A 609 19.61 -35.54 -25.35
C THR A 609 19.19 -36.98 -25.15
N ILE A 610 18.66 -37.33 -23.96
CA ILE A 610 18.19 -38.68 -23.67
C ILE A 610 16.96 -39.03 -24.49
N GLU A 611 15.97 -38.13 -24.60
CA GLU A 611 14.78 -38.37 -25.43
C GLU A 611 15.15 -38.60 -26.87
N ALA A 612 15.93 -37.69 -27.48
CA ALA A 612 16.32 -37.78 -28.87
C ALA A 612 17.12 -39.07 -29.18
N ALA A 613 18.09 -39.40 -28.35
CA ALA A 613 18.93 -40.55 -28.56
C ALA A 613 18.22 -41.89 -28.21
N SER A 614 17.25 -41.90 -27.31
CA SER A 614 16.53 -43.11 -26.90
C SER A 614 15.76 -43.79 -28.06
N ARG A 615 15.35 -43.01 -29.06
CA ARG A 615 14.65 -43.45 -30.26
C ARG A 615 15.53 -44.37 -31.15
N THR A 616 16.84 -44.32 -30.98
CA THR A 616 17.81 -45.17 -31.74
C THR A 616 18.18 -46.47 -31.06
N LEU A 617 17.69 -46.71 -29.84
CA LEU A 617 17.96 -47.93 -29.10
C LEU A 617 17.32 -49.12 -29.79
N LYS A 618 18.10 -50.19 -29.93
CA LYS A 618 17.66 -51.48 -30.54
C LYS A 618 17.02 -52.39 -29.54
N ASP A 619 17.48 -52.34 -28.29
CA ASP A 619 17.05 -53.21 -27.20
C ASP A 619 16.53 -52.39 -26.02
N ASN A 620 15.40 -52.81 -25.43
CA ASN A 620 14.74 -52.10 -24.32
C ASN A 620 14.96 -52.82 -22.99
N THR A 621 16.21 -53.27 -22.73
CA THR A 621 16.56 -53.93 -21.48
C THR A 621 17.02 -52.93 -20.40
N PRO A 622 16.83 -53.27 -19.10
CA PRO A 622 17.30 -52.40 -18.02
C PRO A 622 18.79 -52.10 -18.09
N GLU A 623 19.62 -53.10 -18.51
CA GLU A 623 21.06 -52.96 -18.67
C GLU A 623 21.43 -52.01 -19.81
N THR A 624 20.64 -52.02 -20.88
CA THR A 624 20.81 -51.07 -21.99
C THR A 624 20.48 -49.64 -21.56
N PHE A 625 19.37 -49.42 -20.85
CA PHE A 625 19.02 -48.12 -20.32
C PHE A 625 20.04 -47.62 -19.29
N ASP A 626 20.59 -48.53 -18.45
CA ASP A 626 21.61 -48.16 -17.48
C ASP A 626 22.85 -47.59 -18.17
N LYS A 627 23.43 -48.31 -19.10
CA LYS A 627 24.61 -47.91 -19.86
C LYS A 627 24.34 -46.66 -20.70
N PHE A 628 23.15 -46.55 -21.31
CA PHE A 628 22.75 -45.45 -22.15
C PHE A 628 22.70 -44.13 -21.38
N VAL A 629 22.02 -44.09 -20.26
CA VAL A 629 21.90 -42.87 -19.43
C VAL A 629 23.25 -42.46 -18.84
N GLU A 630 24.05 -43.47 -18.36
CA GLU A 630 25.39 -43.19 -17.84
C GLU A 630 26.29 -42.55 -18.91
N ASN A 631 26.30 -43.09 -20.11
CA ASN A 631 27.13 -42.63 -21.22
C ASN A 631 26.76 -41.20 -21.64
N ILE A 632 25.46 -40.87 -21.76
CA ILE A 632 25.02 -39.54 -22.15
C ILE A 632 25.42 -38.52 -21.09
N VAL A 633 25.15 -38.79 -19.81
CA VAL A 633 25.50 -37.84 -18.74
C VAL A 633 27.03 -37.69 -18.62
N ALA A 634 27.80 -38.79 -18.73
CA ALA A 634 29.25 -38.72 -18.73
C ALA A 634 29.79 -37.89 -19.92
N ALA A 635 29.21 -38.06 -21.12
CA ALA A 635 29.59 -37.25 -22.30
C ALA A 635 29.36 -35.77 -22.09
N LYS A 636 28.22 -35.38 -21.47
CA LYS A 636 27.96 -33.93 -21.16
C LYS A 636 28.92 -33.38 -20.12
N ILE A 637 29.29 -34.17 -19.11
CA ILE A 637 30.27 -33.77 -18.10
C ILE A 637 31.67 -33.62 -18.75
N ASN A 638 32.11 -34.65 -19.51
CA ASN A 638 33.42 -34.63 -20.17
C ASN A 638 33.57 -33.49 -21.20
N ALA A 639 32.48 -33.09 -21.83
CA ALA A 639 32.43 -31.96 -22.73
C ALA A 639 32.32 -30.57 -22.00
N GLY A 640 32.41 -30.53 -20.67
CA GLY A 640 32.34 -29.30 -19.87
C GLY A 640 30.97 -28.59 -19.91
N GLN A 641 29.93 -29.26 -20.41
CA GLN A 641 28.63 -28.61 -20.58
C GLN A 641 27.92 -28.32 -19.28
N LEU A 642 28.29 -28.98 -18.17
CA LEU A 642 27.65 -28.84 -16.87
C LEU A 642 28.52 -28.06 -15.84
N ASP A 643 29.67 -27.52 -16.25
CA ASP A 643 30.66 -26.94 -15.34
C ASP A 643 30.13 -25.66 -14.64
N ASN A 644 29.26 -24.92 -15.32
CA ASN A 644 28.65 -23.70 -14.80
C ASN A 644 27.31 -23.97 -14.09
N ALA A 645 26.77 -25.17 -14.17
CA ALA A 645 25.49 -25.51 -13.59
C ALA A 645 25.56 -25.71 -12.06
N ASP A 646 24.63 -25.13 -11.31
CA ASP A 646 24.53 -25.34 -9.85
C ASP A 646 23.88 -26.71 -9.54
N ILE A 647 24.55 -27.79 -10.01
CA ILE A 647 24.11 -29.17 -9.87
C ILE A 647 25.21 -30.01 -9.23
N SER A 648 24.86 -30.78 -8.20
CA SER A 648 25.83 -31.62 -7.52
C SER A 648 25.94 -33.02 -8.16
N LEU A 649 27.06 -33.71 -7.94
CA LEU A 649 27.22 -35.11 -8.33
C LEU A 649 26.14 -36.03 -7.73
N LYS A 650 25.66 -35.71 -6.52
CA LYS A 650 24.55 -36.39 -5.87
C LYS A 650 23.23 -36.18 -6.61
N ASP A 651 23.00 -34.95 -7.08
CA ASP A 651 21.79 -34.63 -7.86
C ASP A 651 21.82 -35.36 -9.20
N LEU A 652 22.97 -35.37 -9.89
CA LEU A 652 23.15 -36.14 -11.13
C LEU A 652 22.91 -37.63 -10.92
N SER A 653 23.36 -38.22 -9.80
CA SER A 653 23.09 -39.63 -9.49
C SER A 653 21.59 -39.90 -9.33
N ARG A 654 20.84 -38.99 -8.67
CA ARG A 654 19.39 -39.13 -8.51
C ARG A 654 18.67 -38.98 -9.85
N ILE A 655 19.04 -37.96 -10.65
CA ILE A 655 18.49 -37.73 -11.99
C ILE A 655 18.68 -39.01 -12.85
N LYS A 656 19.90 -39.55 -12.91
CA LYS A 656 20.18 -40.77 -13.66
C LYS A 656 19.28 -41.92 -13.22
N SER A 657 19.15 -42.15 -11.92
CA SER A 657 18.30 -43.23 -11.38
C SER A 657 16.83 -43.08 -11.81
N VAL A 658 16.28 -41.88 -11.75
CA VAL A 658 14.89 -41.59 -12.17
C VAL A 658 14.71 -41.79 -13.67
N LEU A 659 15.64 -41.23 -14.49
CA LEU A 659 15.58 -41.38 -15.95
C LEU A 659 15.65 -42.82 -16.44
N LYS A 660 16.51 -43.65 -15.84
CA LYS A 660 16.58 -45.10 -16.12
C LYS A 660 15.25 -45.79 -15.83
N SER A 661 14.65 -45.51 -14.66
CA SER A 661 13.33 -46.07 -14.30
C SER A 661 12.23 -45.60 -15.25
N TYR A 662 12.26 -44.32 -15.64
CA TYR A 662 11.25 -43.74 -16.52
C TYR A 662 11.30 -44.30 -17.94
N LEU A 663 12.51 -44.47 -18.50
CA LEU A 663 12.70 -45.14 -19.82
C LEU A 663 12.19 -46.59 -19.79
N GLY A 664 12.48 -47.33 -18.72
CA GLY A 664 11.96 -48.70 -18.55
C GLY A 664 10.43 -48.75 -18.53
N GLN A 665 9.76 -47.73 -18.01
CA GLN A 665 8.28 -47.67 -18.03
C GLN A 665 7.71 -47.30 -19.39
N ILE A 666 8.35 -46.39 -20.13
CA ILE A 666 7.87 -45.94 -21.46
C ILE A 666 8.03 -47.03 -22.50
N TYR A 667 9.19 -47.71 -22.50
CA TYR A 667 9.54 -48.72 -23.50
C TYR A 667 9.18 -50.16 -23.10
N HIS A 668 8.34 -50.34 -22.03
CA HIS A 668 7.86 -51.63 -21.64
C HIS A 668 7.00 -52.22 -22.77
N ASP A 669 7.38 -53.46 -23.21
CA ASP A 669 6.65 -54.17 -24.24
C ASP A 669 5.19 -54.40 -23.80
N ARG A 670 4.24 -53.93 -24.61
CA ARG A 670 2.83 -54.25 -24.43
C ARG A 670 2.65 -55.78 -24.60
N ILE A 671 2.07 -56.42 -23.61
CA ILE A 671 1.67 -57.83 -23.71
C ILE A 671 0.79 -57.99 -24.96
N ALA A 672 1.23 -58.80 -25.91
CA ALA A 672 0.45 -59.10 -27.11
C ALA A 672 -0.86 -59.78 -26.69
N TYR A 673 -1.98 -59.18 -27.04
CA TYR A 673 -3.26 -59.83 -26.81
C TYR A 673 -3.30 -61.20 -27.53
N PRO A 674 -3.60 -62.31 -26.83
CA PRO A 674 -3.72 -63.56 -27.45
C PRO A 674 -4.80 -63.54 -28.54
N LYS A 675 -4.43 -63.91 -29.76
CA LYS A 675 -5.40 -64.09 -30.86
C LYS A 675 -6.30 -65.27 -30.50
N GLN A 676 -7.61 -65.07 -30.53
CA GLN A 676 -8.57 -66.12 -30.48
C GLN A 676 -8.30 -67.09 -31.69
N GLU A 677 -7.79 -68.27 -31.45
CA GLU A 677 -7.79 -69.29 -32.47
C GLU A 677 -9.25 -69.67 -32.75
N ARG A 678 -9.69 -69.44 -33.98
CA ARG A 678 -10.99 -69.93 -34.48
C ARG A 678 -10.85 -71.30 -35.08
#